data_c8b17f85f1b2a77da6e9d0975af7c3e8
#
_entry.id   c8b17f85f1b2a77da6e9d0975af7c3e8
#
_cell.length_a   1.000
_cell.length_b   1.000
_cell.length_c   1.000
_cell.angle_alpha   90.00
_cell.angle_beta   90.00
_cell.angle_gamma   90.00
#
_symmetry.space_group_name_H-M   'P 1'
#
loop_
_entity.id
_entity.type
_entity.pdbx_description
1 polymer ?
#
loop_
_entity_poly.entity_id
_entity_poly.type
_entity_poly.pdbx_seq_one_letter_code
_entity_poly.pdbx_strand_id
1 'polypeptide(L)'
;MHRRTLFSLVALFVLAFSLAAPAISRADGVIIVEPPVCTDAGCDVPVNIGDQLQVKTHRVDVVIADQVATTKIDQVFHNPHDWVAQGTYVFPIPEGATIDNFVMYVDNEPVQAKILTAEEARAIYNEIVRKMRDPALLEYVGRGAIQVSVFPIPPGEDRRVQIEYRQVLTADAGLVRYVYPLNTERFSATPLEQVSVHVAVESADPVRAVYSPTHEVAIDRQDDRRFSAGWEASGVKPNTDFELIYTVSADAIGANLLSYWDPAAQEGTFLLLAAPGIAADQAAVAKDVIVVLDTSGSMEGEKIEQARAAVTYVLEHLNSEDRFNIVEFSTGVRIYASDLQPASAAPDAVGWVSRLQATGGTDINRALLEGMAMAQPERPTYVLFLTDGLPTEGEVEIPAILANVRQGAPANVRLFAFGVGDDVDTVLLDTLVQEHHGSSAYVRPGERLDEAVSTFYARVSTPLLTDVTLQVDGVTVEEVYPQPLPDIFAGTQLVVVGKYRTGGPAKLVLTGNVNGQTRTYVYEDRTFQTSSGDEFLPRLWATRKIGYLLNQIRLHGENAEWIQAIVDLSVRYGIVTPYTSYLITEEDILTDEGRAAAAQAAATATAGPSSGGEAVDEAEAVKALASSNNAAPAPEGDGDGSGGAVRIVGNRTFLLQDGVWIETTFNPSTMTTIKVQFAGDDYFKLLDLRPDLADAFSLGDRVIAISNGTAFEVTPEEQPPIDFTTLGA
;
A
#
# COMPACT_ATOMS: atom_id res chain seq x y z
N MET A 1 -52.69 16.21 -19.62
CA MET A 1 -52.31 14.79 -19.81
C MET A 1 -50.79 14.54 -19.73
N HIS A 2 -49.92 15.49 -19.39
CA HIS A 2 -48.44 15.33 -19.42
C HIS A 2 -47.77 15.12 -18.05
N ARG A 3 -48.52 15.06 -16.95
CA ARG A 3 -47.96 14.83 -15.58
C ARG A 3 -47.99 13.39 -15.08
N ARG A 4 -48.72 12.52 -15.74
CA ARG A 4 -48.82 11.09 -15.34
C ARG A 4 -47.76 10.17 -16.02
N THR A 5 -47.21 10.58 -17.16
CA THR A 5 -46.19 9.82 -17.88
C THR A 5 -44.79 10.01 -17.32
N LEU A 6 -44.49 11.15 -16.67
CA LEU A 6 -43.20 11.41 -16.04
C LEU A 6 -42.99 10.59 -14.74
N PHE A 7 -44.09 10.39 -13.97
CA PHE A 7 -44.04 9.58 -12.75
C PHE A 7 -43.83 8.09 -13.02
N SER A 8 -44.34 7.59 -14.14
CA SER A 8 -44.21 6.16 -14.54
C SER A 8 -42.78 5.85 -15.06
N LEU A 9 -42.10 6.82 -15.71
CA LEU A 9 -40.71 6.66 -16.16
C LEU A 9 -39.70 6.74 -15.00
N VAL A 10 -39.94 7.61 -14.02
CA VAL A 10 -39.09 7.70 -12.81
C VAL A 10 -39.29 6.46 -11.91
N ALA A 11 -40.52 5.94 -11.80
CA ALA A 11 -40.76 4.71 -11.06
C ALA A 11 -40.16 3.45 -11.75
N LEU A 12 -40.08 3.44 -13.08
CA LEU A 12 -39.40 2.36 -13.83
C LEU A 12 -37.88 2.45 -13.72
N PHE A 13 -37.33 3.64 -13.65
CA PHE A 13 -35.88 3.85 -13.45
C PHE A 13 -35.46 3.54 -12.00
N VAL A 14 -36.29 3.82 -11.00
CA VAL A 14 -36.01 3.47 -9.59
C VAL A 14 -36.21 1.96 -9.36
N LEU A 15 -37.07 1.27 -10.12
CA LEU A 15 -37.24 -0.18 -10.03
C LEU A 15 -36.13 -0.97 -10.79
N ALA A 16 -35.49 -0.34 -11.80
CA ALA A 16 -34.36 -0.96 -12.51
C ALA A 16 -33.03 -0.86 -11.74
N PHE A 17 -32.92 0.08 -10.77
CA PHE A 17 -31.72 0.25 -9.93
C PHE A 17 -31.73 -0.63 -8.67
N SER A 18 -32.80 -1.38 -8.40
CA SER A 18 -32.94 -2.23 -7.20
C SER A 18 -32.75 -3.72 -7.46
N LEU A 19 -32.18 -4.12 -8.61
CA LEU A 19 -31.86 -5.51 -8.95
C LEU A 19 -30.37 -5.77 -9.23
N ALA A 20 -29.48 -4.89 -8.78
CA ALA A 20 -28.07 -5.26 -8.65
C ALA A 20 -27.92 -6.14 -7.42
N ALA A 21 -27.89 -7.46 -7.62
CA ALA A 21 -27.50 -8.39 -6.57
C ALA A 21 -26.04 -8.11 -6.19
N PRO A 22 -25.69 -7.96 -4.90
CA PRO A 22 -24.30 -7.75 -4.48
C PRO A 22 -23.47 -8.96 -4.88
N ALA A 23 -22.29 -8.71 -5.45
CA ALA A 23 -21.29 -9.73 -5.73
C ALA A 23 -20.75 -10.33 -4.41
N ILE A 24 -20.54 -11.62 -4.36
CA ILE A 24 -20.36 -12.47 -3.18
C ILE A 24 -18.88 -12.77 -2.91
N SER A 25 -18.42 -12.83 -1.65
CA SER A 25 -17.04 -12.91 -1.18
C SER A 25 -16.75 -13.88 -0.03
N ARG A 26 -15.46 -14.19 0.30
CA ARG A 26 -15.12 -15.46 0.98
C ARG A 26 -13.89 -15.39 1.92
N ALA A 27 -13.87 -16.12 3.04
CA ALA A 27 -13.08 -15.87 4.23
C ALA A 27 -12.24 -17.05 4.81
N ASP A 28 -11.34 -16.77 5.72
CA ASP A 28 -10.23 -17.48 6.35
C ASP A 28 -10.63 -18.49 7.46
N GLY A 29 -9.87 -19.60 7.66
CA GLY A 29 -10.24 -20.68 8.58
C GLY A 29 -11.54 -21.36 8.12
N VAL A 30 -11.44 -22.30 7.21
CA VAL A 30 -12.60 -22.86 6.51
C VAL A 30 -13.24 -24.01 7.27
N ILE A 31 -14.57 -24.03 7.33
CA ILE A 31 -15.31 -25.24 7.68
C ILE A 31 -15.68 -25.98 6.38
N ILE A 32 -15.05 -27.13 6.16
CA ILE A 32 -15.36 -28.00 5.04
C ILE A 32 -16.57 -28.83 5.43
N VAL A 33 -17.71 -28.50 4.84
CA VAL A 33 -18.98 -29.15 5.16
C VAL A 33 -19.08 -30.51 4.49
N GLU A 34 -19.39 -31.54 5.27
CA GLU A 34 -19.70 -32.86 4.74
C GLU A 34 -21.05 -32.82 4.03
N PRO A 35 -21.21 -33.37 2.80
CA PRO A 35 -22.48 -33.41 2.13
C PRO A 35 -23.52 -34.10 3.03
N PRO A 36 -24.69 -33.50 3.23
CA PRO A 36 -25.74 -34.18 3.98
C PRO A 36 -26.09 -35.53 3.33
N VAL A 37 -26.39 -36.55 4.13
CA VAL A 37 -26.86 -37.84 3.61
C VAL A 37 -28.23 -37.60 2.97
N CYS A 38 -28.22 -37.42 1.66
CA CYS A 38 -29.44 -37.10 0.91
C CYS A 38 -30.34 -38.31 0.73
N THR A 39 -31.61 -38.18 1.03
CA THR A 39 -32.67 -39.11 0.62
C THR A 39 -33.03 -38.84 -0.84
N ASP A 40 -33.68 -39.80 -1.52
CA ASP A 40 -33.96 -39.86 -2.97
C ASP A 40 -34.58 -38.60 -3.65
N ALA A 41 -34.72 -37.47 -2.95
CA ALA A 41 -35.30 -36.23 -3.45
C ALA A 41 -34.30 -35.15 -3.89
N GLY A 42 -32.98 -35.44 -3.82
CA GLY A 42 -31.92 -34.52 -4.20
C GLY A 42 -31.65 -33.46 -3.13
N CYS A 43 -30.37 -33.28 -2.73
CA CYS A 43 -29.92 -32.11 -2.00
C CYS A 43 -29.12 -31.24 -2.97
N ASP A 44 -29.43 -29.95 -3.01
CA ASP A 44 -28.62 -28.96 -3.71
C ASP A 44 -27.54 -28.53 -2.74
N VAL A 45 -26.41 -29.27 -2.72
CA VAL A 45 -25.23 -28.91 -1.91
C VAL A 45 -24.31 -28.07 -2.78
N PRO A 46 -23.89 -26.89 -2.31
CA PRO A 46 -22.90 -26.07 -3.04
C PRO A 46 -21.63 -26.87 -3.33
N VAL A 47 -21.09 -26.72 -4.54
CA VAL A 47 -19.90 -27.44 -4.98
C VAL A 47 -18.63 -26.76 -4.45
N ASN A 48 -18.67 -25.44 -4.30
CA ASN A 48 -17.53 -24.65 -3.83
C ASN A 48 -17.50 -24.57 -2.30
N ILE A 49 -16.32 -24.65 -1.72
CA ILE A 49 -16.13 -24.50 -0.26
C ILE A 49 -16.68 -23.17 0.24
N GLY A 50 -16.42 -22.09 -0.48
CA GLY A 50 -16.83 -20.76 -0.10
C GLY A 50 -18.35 -20.52 -0.13
N ASP A 51 -19.14 -21.32 -0.85
CA ASP A 51 -20.59 -21.18 -0.92
C ASP A 51 -21.32 -21.90 0.22
N GLN A 52 -20.58 -22.57 1.11
CA GLN A 52 -21.17 -23.42 2.15
C GLN A 52 -21.54 -22.68 3.43
N LEU A 53 -20.73 -21.70 3.86
CA LEU A 53 -20.97 -20.91 5.07
C LEU A 53 -20.62 -19.44 4.83
N GLN A 54 -21.11 -18.57 5.71
CA GLN A 54 -20.71 -17.16 5.76
C GLN A 54 -19.83 -16.92 6.98
N VAL A 55 -18.75 -16.15 6.84
CA VAL A 55 -18.05 -15.60 7.99
C VAL A 55 -18.57 -14.19 8.25
N LYS A 56 -19.24 -13.99 9.38
CA LYS A 56 -19.78 -12.69 9.78
C LYS A 56 -18.70 -11.78 10.31
N THR A 57 -17.95 -12.26 11.31
CA THR A 57 -16.92 -11.47 11.97
C THR A 57 -15.63 -12.26 12.09
N HIS A 58 -14.51 -11.54 11.95
CA HIS A 58 -13.18 -12.09 12.12
C HIS A 58 -12.31 -11.09 12.88
N ARG A 59 -11.95 -11.42 14.12
CA ARG A 59 -11.08 -10.59 14.96
C ARG A 59 -9.81 -11.34 15.31
N VAL A 60 -8.69 -10.64 15.22
CA VAL A 60 -7.36 -11.16 15.51
C VAL A 60 -6.67 -10.23 16.49
N ASP A 61 -6.42 -10.72 17.69
CA ASP A 61 -5.64 -10.02 18.72
C ASP A 61 -4.31 -10.72 18.92
N VAL A 62 -3.23 -9.98 18.74
CA VAL A 62 -1.86 -10.50 18.79
C VAL A 62 -1.07 -9.77 19.86
N VAL A 63 -0.37 -10.53 20.69
CA VAL A 63 0.60 -9.99 21.65
C VAL A 63 1.95 -10.61 21.32
N ILE A 64 2.92 -9.77 20.99
CA ILE A 64 4.29 -10.18 20.71
C ILE A 64 5.17 -9.70 21.89
N ALA A 65 5.72 -10.65 22.64
CA ALA A 65 6.71 -10.40 23.65
C ALA A 65 8.07 -10.88 23.14
N ASP A 66 8.99 -9.96 22.90
CA ASP A 66 10.25 -10.21 22.19
C ASP A 66 10.02 -10.88 20.82
N GLN A 67 10.22 -12.17 20.72
CA GLN A 67 10.02 -12.96 19.48
C GLN A 67 8.91 -14.02 19.64
N VAL A 68 8.12 -13.95 20.72
CA VAL A 68 7.02 -14.91 20.93
C VAL A 68 5.69 -14.18 20.66
N ALA A 69 5.04 -14.54 19.58
CA ALA A 69 3.70 -14.06 19.24
C ALA A 69 2.64 -15.01 19.81
N THR A 70 1.70 -14.45 20.58
CA THR A 70 0.46 -15.12 21.00
C THR A 70 -0.68 -14.53 20.19
N THR A 71 -1.29 -15.32 19.34
CA THR A 71 -2.40 -14.92 18.46
C THR A 71 -3.70 -15.50 18.98
N LYS A 72 -4.70 -14.63 19.16
CA LYS A 72 -6.08 -15.00 19.50
C LYS A 72 -6.98 -14.63 18.35
N ILE A 73 -7.74 -15.59 17.86
CA ILE A 73 -8.68 -15.47 16.75
C ILE A 73 -10.08 -15.67 17.30
N ASP A 74 -11.03 -14.88 16.84
CA ASP A 74 -12.44 -14.98 17.18
C ASP A 74 -13.26 -14.83 15.89
N GLN A 75 -13.81 -15.97 15.39
CA GLN A 75 -14.58 -16.06 14.16
C GLN A 75 -16.03 -16.46 14.46
N VAL A 76 -16.96 -15.84 13.75
CA VAL A 76 -18.37 -16.23 13.78
C VAL A 76 -18.80 -16.70 12.39
N PHE A 77 -19.13 -17.98 12.30
CA PHE A 77 -19.69 -18.62 11.10
C PHE A 77 -21.20 -18.63 11.16
N HIS A 78 -21.85 -18.38 10.03
CA HIS A 78 -23.31 -18.42 9.85
C HIS A 78 -23.69 -19.44 8.79
N ASN A 79 -24.70 -20.23 9.06
CA ASN A 79 -25.29 -21.13 8.07
C ASN A 79 -26.46 -20.43 7.33
N PRO A 80 -26.27 -19.99 6.08
CA PRO A 80 -27.32 -19.30 5.33
C PRO A 80 -28.32 -20.25 4.70
N HIS A 81 -28.13 -21.59 4.81
CA HIS A 81 -28.93 -22.62 4.15
C HIS A 81 -30.10 -23.09 5.01
N ASP A 82 -30.99 -23.85 4.42
CA ASP A 82 -32.12 -24.49 5.08
C ASP A 82 -31.83 -25.92 5.59
N TRP A 83 -30.54 -26.35 5.48
CA TRP A 83 -30.05 -27.64 5.96
C TRP A 83 -29.00 -27.47 7.05
N VAL A 84 -28.78 -28.51 7.86
CA VAL A 84 -27.78 -28.50 8.93
C VAL A 84 -26.39 -28.67 8.31
N ALA A 85 -25.51 -27.66 8.48
CA ALA A 85 -24.12 -27.74 8.07
C ALA A 85 -23.26 -28.37 9.19
N GLN A 86 -22.48 -29.40 8.84
CA GLN A 86 -21.49 -30.00 9.74
C GLN A 86 -20.26 -30.39 8.93
N GLY A 87 -19.07 -30.35 9.53
CA GLY A 87 -17.86 -30.68 8.79
C GLY A 87 -16.59 -30.52 9.61
N THR A 88 -15.50 -30.35 8.91
CA THR A 88 -14.16 -30.21 9.46
C THR A 88 -13.69 -28.77 9.32
N TYR A 89 -13.35 -28.12 10.42
CA TYR A 89 -12.64 -26.86 10.41
C TYR A 89 -11.16 -27.09 10.12
N VAL A 90 -10.61 -26.41 9.13
CA VAL A 90 -9.20 -26.44 8.77
C VAL A 90 -8.65 -25.02 8.81
N PHE A 91 -7.59 -24.82 9.59
CA PHE A 91 -6.89 -23.55 9.69
C PHE A 91 -5.44 -23.75 9.26
N PRO A 92 -4.97 -23.07 8.18
CA PRO A 92 -3.57 -23.19 7.75
C PRO A 92 -2.64 -22.52 8.75
N ILE A 93 -1.52 -23.18 9.02
CA ILE A 93 -0.45 -22.61 9.85
C ILE A 93 0.28 -21.55 9.03
N PRO A 94 0.53 -20.34 9.59
CA PRO A 94 1.30 -19.31 8.91
C PRO A 94 2.65 -19.82 8.40
N GLU A 95 3.07 -19.34 7.24
CA GLU A 95 4.32 -19.75 6.62
C GLU A 95 5.52 -19.42 7.53
N GLY A 96 6.44 -20.38 7.68
CA GLY A 96 7.61 -20.26 8.56
C GLY A 96 7.29 -20.24 10.07
N ALA A 97 6.02 -20.34 10.47
CA ALA A 97 5.65 -20.36 11.89
C ALA A 97 5.84 -21.74 12.52
N THR A 98 6.40 -21.76 13.73
CA THR A 98 6.45 -22.93 14.59
C THR A 98 5.45 -22.73 15.73
N ILE A 99 4.38 -23.53 15.75
CA ILE A 99 3.35 -23.45 16.77
C ILE A 99 3.75 -24.29 17.96
N ASP A 100 3.93 -23.65 19.12
CA ASP A 100 4.35 -24.31 20.37
C ASP A 100 3.18 -24.56 21.34
N ASN A 101 2.06 -23.87 21.16
CA ASN A 101 0.85 -24.08 21.93
C ASN A 101 -0.40 -23.76 21.08
N PHE A 102 -1.45 -24.54 21.27
CA PHE A 102 -2.72 -24.37 20.56
C PHE A 102 -3.89 -24.76 21.47
N VAL A 103 -4.86 -23.85 21.57
CA VAL A 103 -6.12 -24.08 22.27
C VAL A 103 -7.27 -23.60 21.39
N MET A 104 -8.34 -24.41 21.28
CA MET A 104 -9.52 -24.08 20.51
C MET A 104 -10.78 -24.24 21.35
N TYR A 105 -11.72 -23.33 21.14
CA TYR A 105 -13.06 -23.36 21.73
C TYR A 105 -14.13 -23.22 20.64
N VAL A 106 -15.23 -23.96 20.80
CA VAL A 106 -16.44 -23.79 20.02
C VAL A 106 -17.56 -23.44 20.96
N ASP A 107 -18.19 -22.28 20.82
CA ASP A 107 -19.20 -21.71 21.74
C ASP A 107 -18.76 -21.73 23.22
N ASN A 108 -17.50 -21.41 23.49
CA ASN A 108 -16.82 -21.42 24.78
C ASN A 108 -16.55 -22.81 25.39
N GLU A 109 -16.85 -23.90 24.67
CA GLU A 109 -16.49 -25.26 25.10
C GLU A 109 -15.13 -25.65 24.47
N PRO A 110 -14.17 -26.16 25.27
CA PRO A 110 -12.88 -26.58 24.74
C PRO A 110 -13.03 -27.81 23.85
N VAL A 111 -12.37 -27.81 22.70
CA VAL A 111 -12.39 -28.92 21.73
C VAL A 111 -10.97 -29.42 21.45
N GLN A 112 -10.88 -30.72 21.13
CA GLN A 112 -9.60 -31.31 20.72
C GLN A 112 -9.33 -31.03 19.25
N ALA A 113 -8.12 -30.52 18.98
CA ALA A 113 -7.65 -30.28 17.63
C ALA A 113 -6.42 -31.14 17.32
N LYS A 114 -6.22 -31.47 16.06
CA LYS A 114 -5.03 -32.15 15.55
C LYS A 114 -4.20 -31.15 14.74
N ILE A 115 -2.94 -31.00 15.11
CA ILE A 115 -1.95 -30.29 14.28
C ILE A 115 -1.46 -31.26 13.22
N LEU A 116 -1.55 -30.88 11.95
CA LEU A 116 -1.13 -31.65 10.80
C LEU A 116 0.23 -31.16 10.31
N THR A 117 1.08 -32.07 9.91
CA THR A 117 2.28 -31.74 9.13
C THR A 117 1.88 -31.21 7.74
N ALA A 118 2.80 -30.54 7.05
CA ALA A 118 2.56 -30.09 5.68
C ALA A 118 2.19 -31.24 4.72
N GLU A 119 2.78 -32.45 4.91
CA GLU A 119 2.46 -33.64 4.12
C GLU A 119 1.05 -34.18 4.40
N GLU A 120 0.65 -34.26 5.69
CA GLU A 120 -0.70 -34.68 6.08
C GLU A 120 -1.76 -33.67 5.59
N ALA A 121 -1.51 -32.35 5.75
CA ALA A 121 -2.39 -31.29 5.28
C ALA A 121 -2.55 -31.33 3.75
N ARG A 122 -1.46 -31.48 3.02
CA ARG A 122 -1.46 -31.63 1.56
C ARG A 122 -2.31 -32.82 1.09
N ALA A 123 -2.22 -33.97 1.74
CA ALA A 123 -3.04 -35.12 1.39
C ALA A 123 -4.54 -34.82 1.51
N ILE A 124 -4.93 -34.08 2.56
CA ILE A 124 -6.33 -33.65 2.78
C ILE A 124 -6.74 -32.64 1.72
N TYR A 125 -5.91 -31.61 1.43
CA TYR A 125 -6.20 -30.61 0.40
C TYR A 125 -6.42 -31.26 -0.97
N ASN A 126 -5.54 -32.17 -1.38
CA ASN A 126 -5.65 -32.91 -2.63
C ASN A 126 -6.92 -33.76 -2.69
N GLU A 127 -7.33 -34.41 -1.59
CA GLU A 127 -8.56 -35.19 -1.52
C GLU A 127 -9.81 -34.30 -1.68
N ILE A 128 -9.81 -33.10 -1.05
CA ILE A 128 -10.91 -32.13 -1.15
C ILE A 128 -11.01 -31.60 -2.58
N VAL A 129 -9.89 -31.20 -3.19
CA VAL A 129 -9.87 -30.73 -4.58
C VAL A 129 -10.40 -31.79 -5.54
N ARG A 130 -10.04 -33.08 -5.34
CA ARG A 130 -10.58 -34.19 -6.16
C ARG A 130 -12.07 -34.39 -6.00
N LYS A 131 -12.58 -34.31 -4.75
CA LYS A 131 -14.01 -34.54 -4.45
C LYS A 131 -14.90 -33.41 -4.88
N MET A 132 -14.49 -32.16 -4.57
CA MET A 132 -15.30 -30.97 -4.78
C MET A 132 -14.99 -30.28 -6.11
N ARG A 133 -13.88 -30.62 -6.76
CA ARG A 133 -13.34 -29.92 -7.95
C ARG A 133 -13.11 -28.43 -7.70
N ASP A 134 -12.81 -28.06 -6.46
CA ASP A 134 -12.51 -26.71 -6.03
C ASP A 134 -11.02 -26.61 -5.64
N PRO A 135 -10.21 -25.84 -6.37
CA PRO A 135 -8.78 -25.73 -6.11
C PRO A 135 -8.42 -24.76 -4.97
N ALA A 136 -9.40 -24.15 -4.30
CA ALA A 136 -9.18 -23.06 -3.34
C ALA A 136 -8.15 -23.36 -2.23
N LEU A 137 -8.01 -24.61 -1.81
CA LEU A 137 -7.04 -24.99 -0.77
C LEU A 137 -5.62 -25.24 -1.28
N LEU A 138 -5.35 -25.16 -2.58
CA LEU A 138 -4.02 -25.39 -3.13
C LEU A 138 -3.02 -24.30 -2.76
N GLU A 139 -3.48 -23.09 -2.46
CA GLU A 139 -2.63 -21.98 -2.00
C GLU A 139 -1.94 -22.26 -0.65
N TYR A 140 -2.43 -23.28 0.11
CA TYR A 140 -1.82 -23.71 1.37
C TYR A 140 -0.92 -24.94 1.21
N VAL A 141 -0.63 -25.36 -0.01
CA VAL A 141 0.29 -26.49 -0.27
C VAL A 141 1.68 -26.12 0.24
N GLY A 142 2.24 -27.01 1.09
CA GLY A 142 3.52 -26.77 1.76
C GLY A 142 3.39 -26.21 3.18
N ARG A 143 2.21 -25.72 3.58
CA ARG A 143 1.92 -25.30 4.96
C ARG A 143 1.33 -26.45 5.78
N GLY A 144 1.60 -26.46 7.09
CA GLY A 144 0.86 -27.32 8.03
C GLY A 144 -0.57 -26.80 8.21
N ALA A 145 -1.40 -27.57 8.90
CA ALA A 145 -2.76 -27.14 9.22
C ALA A 145 -3.19 -27.60 10.60
N ILE A 146 -4.18 -26.90 11.16
CA ILE A 146 -4.91 -27.29 12.35
C ILE A 146 -6.26 -27.81 11.87
N GLN A 147 -6.63 -29.02 12.31
CA GLN A 147 -7.88 -29.67 11.94
C GLN A 147 -8.70 -30.00 13.17
N VAL A 148 -10.00 -29.69 13.10
CA VAL A 148 -10.95 -30.07 14.15
C VAL A 148 -12.32 -30.42 13.54
N SER A 149 -13.00 -31.41 14.12
CA SER A 149 -14.38 -31.71 13.76
C SER A 149 -15.30 -30.62 14.32
N VAL A 150 -16.15 -30.06 13.47
CA VAL A 150 -17.09 -28.99 13.83
C VAL A 150 -18.43 -29.61 14.17
N PHE A 151 -19.04 -29.13 15.24
CA PHE A 151 -20.40 -29.45 15.61
C PHE A 151 -21.40 -28.95 14.56
N PRO A 152 -22.58 -29.59 14.43
CA PRO A 152 -23.59 -29.15 13.47
C PRO A 152 -24.02 -27.70 13.71
N ILE A 153 -24.14 -26.95 12.63
CA ILE A 153 -24.69 -25.59 12.62
C ILE A 153 -26.11 -25.66 12.00
N PRO A 154 -27.19 -25.48 12.79
CA PRO A 154 -28.53 -25.47 12.29
C PRO A 154 -28.80 -24.38 11.25
N PRO A 155 -29.87 -24.49 10.44
CA PRO A 155 -30.29 -23.46 9.52
C PRO A 155 -30.49 -22.10 10.17
N GLY A 156 -29.83 -21.05 9.60
CA GLY A 156 -29.95 -19.67 10.08
C GLY A 156 -29.25 -19.37 11.40
N GLU A 157 -28.49 -20.32 11.97
CA GLU A 157 -27.79 -20.13 13.24
C GLU A 157 -26.30 -19.78 13.03
N ASP A 158 -25.71 -19.23 14.09
CA ASP A 158 -24.32 -18.85 14.16
C ASP A 158 -23.53 -19.87 14.99
N ARG A 159 -22.22 -20.01 14.66
CA ARG A 159 -21.25 -20.77 15.44
C ARG A 159 -20.00 -19.93 15.66
N ARG A 160 -19.65 -19.70 16.92
CA ARG A 160 -18.43 -18.97 17.30
C ARG A 160 -17.27 -19.93 17.50
N VAL A 161 -16.14 -19.64 16.84
CA VAL A 161 -14.89 -20.38 16.97
C VAL A 161 -13.82 -19.44 17.49
N GLN A 162 -13.16 -19.82 18.59
CA GLN A 162 -12.07 -19.07 19.16
C GLN A 162 -10.83 -19.95 19.19
N ILE A 163 -9.70 -19.38 18.75
CA ILE A 163 -8.40 -20.04 18.67
C ILE A 163 -7.36 -19.19 19.38
N GLU A 164 -6.52 -19.81 20.17
CA GLU A 164 -5.31 -19.19 20.70
C GLU A 164 -4.12 -20.09 20.38
N TYR A 165 -3.11 -19.51 19.76
CA TYR A 165 -1.85 -20.22 19.49
C TYR A 165 -0.65 -19.31 19.72
N ARG A 166 0.51 -19.95 19.97
CA ARG A 166 1.79 -19.27 20.07
C ARG A 166 2.70 -19.72 18.94
N GLN A 167 3.51 -18.78 18.48
CA GLN A 167 4.56 -19.03 17.50
C GLN A 167 5.82 -18.26 17.88
N VAL A 168 6.98 -18.84 17.58
CA VAL A 168 8.26 -18.15 17.74
C VAL A 168 8.58 -17.49 16.42
N LEU A 169 8.73 -16.16 16.44
CA LEU A 169 9.09 -15.38 15.26
C LEU A 169 10.60 -15.43 15.06
N THR A 170 11.03 -15.50 13.81
CA THR A 170 12.44 -15.42 13.47
C THR A 170 12.85 -13.95 13.40
N ALA A 171 13.96 -13.60 14.07
CA ALA A 171 14.62 -12.31 13.88
C ALA A 171 15.83 -12.51 12.98
N ASP A 172 15.84 -11.84 11.84
CA ASP A 172 16.96 -11.82 10.91
C ASP A 172 17.56 -10.42 10.81
N ALA A 173 18.81 -10.27 11.19
CA ALA A 173 19.54 -9.00 11.21
C ALA A 173 18.76 -7.85 11.89
N GLY A 174 18.00 -8.15 12.95
CA GLY A 174 17.16 -7.19 13.67
C GLY A 174 15.78 -6.93 13.03
N LEU A 175 15.41 -7.64 11.97
CA LEU A 175 14.08 -7.59 11.38
C LEU A 175 13.24 -8.74 11.91
N VAL A 176 12.07 -8.43 12.46
CA VAL A 176 11.08 -9.40 12.94
C VAL A 176 9.84 -9.29 12.06
N ARG A 177 9.36 -10.45 11.58
CA ARG A 177 8.20 -10.56 10.71
C ARG A 177 7.10 -11.38 11.38
N TYR A 178 5.89 -10.83 11.40
CA TYR A 178 4.68 -11.51 11.80
C TYR A 178 3.73 -11.58 10.59
N VAL A 179 3.28 -12.79 10.26
CA VAL A 179 2.29 -13.02 9.20
C VAL A 179 1.08 -13.71 9.79
N TYR A 180 -0.10 -13.18 9.49
CA TYR A 180 -1.38 -13.79 9.79
C TYR A 180 -2.12 -14.08 8.49
N PRO A 181 -2.53 -15.35 8.23
CA PRO A 181 -3.27 -15.69 7.02
C PRO A 181 -4.66 -15.06 7.08
N LEU A 182 -4.85 -13.94 6.39
CA LEU A 182 -6.09 -13.17 6.33
C LEU A 182 -6.72 -13.19 4.93
N ASN A 183 -6.15 -13.92 3.98
CA ASN A 183 -6.70 -14.08 2.64
C ASN A 183 -7.94 -14.99 2.69
N THR A 184 -9.10 -14.36 2.75
CA THR A 184 -10.35 -14.98 3.17
C THR A 184 -11.40 -14.99 2.07
N GLU A 185 -11.11 -14.37 0.92
CA GLU A 185 -12.04 -14.14 -0.18
C GLU A 185 -12.76 -15.40 -0.67
N ARG A 186 -12.10 -16.54 -0.60
CA ARG A 186 -12.56 -17.81 -1.18
C ARG A 186 -13.39 -18.69 -0.23
N PHE A 187 -13.53 -18.29 1.03
CA PHE A 187 -14.10 -19.15 2.07
C PHE A 187 -15.37 -18.62 2.74
N SER A 188 -15.95 -17.53 2.23
CA SER A 188 -17.23 -17.00 2.71
C SER A 188 -18.12 -16.59 1.54
N ALA A 189 -19.41 -16.90 1.64
CA ALA A 189 -20.41 -16.58 0.62
C ALA A 189 -20.74 -15.06 0.53
N THR A 190 -20.37 -14.27 1.54
CA THR A 190 -20.65 -12.82 1.61
C THR A 190 -19.46 -12.06 2.16
N PRO A 191 -19.35 -10.73 1.91
CA PRO A 191 -18.39 -9.89 2.62
C PRO A 191 -18.52 -10.03 4.14
N LEU A 192 -17.39 -9.95 4.85
CA LEU A 192 -17.39 -9.94 6.30
C LEU A 192 -18.04 -8.64 6.81
N GLU A 193 -18.92 -8.76 7.79
CA GLU A 193 -19.53 -7.58 8.43
C GLU A 193 -18.44 -6.75 9.14
N GLN A 194 -17.47 -7.42 9.78
CA GLN A 194 -16.35 -6.79 10.44
C GLN A 194 -15.13 -7.70 10.43
N VAL A 195 -13.98 -7.13 10.09
CA VAL A 195 -12.67 -7.76 10.27
C VAL A 195 -11.74 -6.77 10.97
N SER A 196 -10.92 -7.29 11.90
CA SER A 196 -9.90 -6.48 12.56
C SER A 196 -8.68 -7.31 12.95
N VAL A 197 -7.51 -6.69 12.82
CA VAL A 197 -6.23 -7.23 13.31
C VAL A 197 -5.60 -6.18 14.21
N HIS A 198 -5.31 -6.53 15.45
CA HIS A 198 -4.63 -5.69 16.41
C HIS A 198 -3.39 -6.41 16.93
N VAL A 199 -2.24 -5.77 16.84
CA VAL A 199 -0.94 -6.31 17.26
C VAL A 199 -0.33 -5.39 18.30
N ALA A 200 -0.08 -5.89 19.52
CA ALA A 200 0.68 -5.21 20.55
C ALA A 200 2.06 -5.84 20.70
N VAL A 201 3.11 -5.03 20.66
CA VAL A 201 4.50 -5.48 20.72
C VAL A 201 5.21 -4.88 21.92
N GLU A 202 5.90 -5.74 22.67
CA GLU A 202 6.87 -5.39 23.71
C GLU A 202 8.21 -6.09 23.41
N SER A 203 9.29 -5.32 23.22
CA SER A 203 10.61 -5.81 22.83
C SER A 203 11.67 -5.47 23.87
N ALA A 204 12.59 -6.40 24.14
CA ALA A 204 13.77 -6.16 24.97
C ALA A 204 14.71 -5.13 24.33
N ASP A 205 14.78 -5.09 22.98
CA ASP A 205 15.58 -4.16 22.21
C ASP A 205 14.74 -2.99 21.69
N PRO A 206 15.34 -1.80 21.46
CA PRO A 206 14.62 -0.66 20.91
C PRO A 206 14.07 -0.92 19.52
N VAL A 207 12.76 -0.68 19.33
CA VAL A 207 12.08 -0.76 18.03
C VAL A 207 12.35 0.50 17.20
N ARG A 208 12.76 0.34 15.96
CA ARG A 208 13.07 1.44 15.04
C ARG A 208 11.97 1.67 14.02
N ALA A 209 11.88 0.84 13.01
CA ALA A 209 10.83 0.89 12.01
C ALA A 209 9.67 -0.06 12.33
N VAL A 210 8.45 0.33 11.96
CA VAL A 210 7.26 -0.53 11.93
C VAL A 210 6.63 -0.36 10.56
N TYR A 211 6.37 -1.46 9.87
CA TYR A 211 5.96 -1.46 8.49
C TYR A 211 5.02 -2.62 8.18
N SER A 212 3.98 -2.38 7.42
CA SER A 212 3.17 -3.46 6.82
C SER A 212 3.22 -3.31 5.29
N PRO A 213 3.65 -4.35 4.55
CA PRO A 213 3.65 -4.32 3.08
C PRO A 213 2.27 -4.56 2.48
N THR A 214 1.32 -5.08 3.26
CA THR A 214 0.04 -5.60 2.78
C THR A 214 -1.17 -4.75 3.17
N HIS A 215 -1.12 -4.10 4.35
CA HIS A 215 -2.24 -3.33 4.89
C HIS A 215 -1.78 -1.95 5.38
N GLU A 216 -2.64 -0.96 5.27
CA GLU A 216 -2.39 0.34 5.87
C GLU A 216 -2.73 0.28 7.37
N VAL A 217 -1.70 0.18 8.21
CA VAL A 217 -1.87 0.02 9.66
C VAL A 217 -1.75 1.34 10.39
N ALA A 218 -2.66 1.58 11.33
CA ALA A 218 -2.50 2.64 12.32
C ALA A 218 -1.49 2.21 13.38
N ILE A 219 -0.43 3.00 13.60
CA ILE A 219 0.65 2.69 14.53
C ILE A 219 0.61 3.67 15.69
N ASP A 220 0.54 3.15 16.91
CA ASP A 220 0.66 3.91 18.17
C ASP A 220 1.92 3.47 18.94
N ARG A 221 2.88 4.39 19.11
CA ARG A 221 4.13 4.15 19.84
C ARG A 221 4.04 4.69 21.25
N GLN A 222 4.14 3.81 22.23
CA GLN A 222 4.14 4.18 23.65
C GLN A 222 5.54 4.59 24.13
N ASP A 223 6.57 3.93 23.64
CA ASP A 223 7.98 4.24 23.89
C ASP A 223 8.89 3.59 22.80
N ASP A 224 10.21 3.55 23.02
CA ASP A 224 11.16 2.97 22.09
C ASP A 224 11.14 1.42 22.03
N ARG A 225 10.36 0.76 22.90
CA ARG A 225 10.28 -0.70 23.01
C ARG A 225 8.87 -1.24 22.87
N ARG A 226 7.86 -0.39 22.96
CA ARG A 226 6.45 -0.78 22.93
C ARG A 226 5.68 0.02 21.90
N PHE A 227 4.91 -0.70 21.09
CA PHE A 227 3.97 -0.11 20.15
C PHE A 227 2.76 -1.01 19.95
N SER A 228 1.69 -0.47 19.40
CA SER A 228 0.61 -1.23 18.80
C SER A 228 0.42 -0.86 17.35
N ALA A 229 -0.03 -1.84 16.55
CA ALA A 229 -0.42 -1.65 15.16
C ALA A 229 -1.80 -2.25 14.96
N GLY A 230 -2.71 -1.54 14.30
CA GLY A 230 -4.09 -1.99 14.08
C GLY A 230 -4.56 -1.72 12.67
N TRP A 231 -5.39 -2.63 12.18
CA TRP A 231 -6.14 -2.50 10.94
C TRP A 231 -7.55 -3.04 11.14
N GLU A 232 -8.55 -2.34 10.62
CA GLU A 232 -9.93 -2.78 10.63
C GLU A 232 -10.68 -2.37 9.37
N ALA A 233 -11.65 -3.18 8.97
CA ALA A 233 -12.52 -2.90 7.83
C ALA A 233 -13.90 -3.55 8.03
N SER A 234 -14.91 -3.04 7.31
CA SER A 234 -16.29 -3.53 7.35
C SER A 234 -16.83 -3.70 5.94
N GLY A 235 -17.61 -4.75 5.72
CA GLY A 235 -18.19 -5.04 4.40
C GLY A 235 -17.15 -5.40 3.34
N VAL A 236 -16.01 -5.98 3.73
CA VAL A 236 -14.85 -6.23 2.86
C VAL A 236 -14.58 -7.70 2.64
N LYS A 237 -13.75 -7.94 1.66
CA LYS A 237 -13.18 -9.21 1.23
C LYS A 237 -11.67 -9.19 1.41
N PRO A 238 -11.12 -9.55 2.59
CA PRO A 238 -9.68 -9.70 2.69
C PRO A 238 -9.20 -10.72 1.66
N ASN A 239 -8.32 -10.28 0.77
CA ASN A 239 -7.75 -11.08 -0.31
C ASN A 239 -6.23 -11.21 -0.21
N THR A 240 -5.66 -10.78 0.89
CA THR A 240 -4.23 -10.73 1.14
C THR A 240 -3.96 -11.01 2.60
N ASP A 241 -2.92 -11.81 2.91
CA ASP A 241 -2.48 -12.08 4.27
C ASP A 241 -2.02 -10.78 4.96
N PHE A 242 -2.30 -10.67 6.25
CA PHE A 242 -1.81 -9.55 7.05
C PHE A 242 -0.35 -9.78 7.42
N GLU A 243 0.52 -8.85 7.04
CA GLU A 243 1.94 -8.89 7.36
C GLU A 243 2.37 -7.65 8.12
N LEU A 244 3.05 -7.84 9.25
CA LEU A 244 3.67 -6.79 10.04
C LEU A 244 5.17 -7.05 10.17
N ILE A 245 5.97 -6.10 9.75
CA ILE A 245 7.42 -6.12 9.88
C ILE A 245 7.83 -5.02 10.87
N TYR A 246 8.64 -5.33 11.84
CA TYR A 246 9.28 -4.31 12.66
C TYR A 246 10.76 -4.59 12.84
N THR A 247 11.53 -3.56 13.07
CA THR A 247 12.98 -3.66 13.20
C THR A 247 13.44 -3.24 14.59
N VAL A 248 14.40 -3.95 15.12
CA VAL A 248 15.04 -3.66 16.40
C VAL A 248 16.52 -3.32 16.20
N SER A 249 17.01 -2.27 16.83
CA SER A 249 18.42 -1.86 16.76
C SER A 249 18.76 -0.93 17.91
N ALA A 250 19.99 -1.06 18.44
CA ALA A 250 20.57 -0.14 19.39
C ALA A 250 21.17 1.13 18.73
N ASP A 251 21.31 1.14 17.40
CA ASP A 251 21.92 2.26 16.65
C ASP A 251 21.04 3.53 16.71
N ALA A 252 21.65 4.69 16.59
CA ALA A 252 20.96 5.99 16.57
C ALA A 252 19.96 6.09 15.40
N ILE A 253 20.35 5.59 14.22
CA ILE A 253 19.46 5.31 13.09
C ILE A 253 19.60 3.82 12.78
N GLY A 254 18.54 3.04 12.95
CA GLY A 254 18.51 1.64 12.53
C GLY A 254 18.28 1.55 11.02
N ALA A 255 18.95 0.63 10.33
CA ALA A 255 18.72 0.37 8.92
C ALA A 255 18.63 -1.14 8.65
N ASN A 256 17.56 -1.57 7.99
CA ASN A 256 17.29 -2.96 7.64
C ASN A 256 17.03 -3.08 6.14
N LEU A 257 17.54 -4.15 5.54
CA LEU A 257 17.47 -4.44 4.12
C LEU A 257 16.65 -5.70 3.88
N LEU A 258 15.60 -5.58 3.07
CA LEU A 258 14.88 -6.69 2.47
C LEU A 258 15.20 -6.74 0.99
N SER A 259 15.22 -7.92 0.38
CA SER A 259 15.48 -8.04 -1.04
C SER A 259 14.87 -9.31 -1.65
N TYR A 260 14.58 -9.22 -2.95
CA TYR A 260 14.05 -10.29 -3.77
C TYR A 260 14.87 -10.39 -5.06
N TRP A 261 15.24 -11.58 -5.47
CA TRP A 261 15.93 -11.87 -6.74
C TRP A 261 15.00 -12.58 -7.70
N ASP A 262 14.80 -12.01 -8.88
CA ASP A 262 14.06 -12.64 -9.98
C ASP A 262 15.03 -13.38 -10.90
N PRO A 263 15.05 -14.73 -10.86
CA PRO A 263 15.96 -15.51 -11.71
C PRO A 263 15.61 -15.46 -13.19
N ALA A 264 14.35 -15.16 -13.56
CA ALA A 264 13.93 -15.04 -14.94
C ALA A 264 14.37 -13.69 -15.54
N ALA A 265 14.23 -12.61 -14.80
CA ALA A 265 14.65 -11.28 -15.20
C ALA A 265 16.15 -11.02 -14.99
N GLN A 266 16.86 -11.87 -14.22
CA GLN A 266 18.27 -11.69 -13.84
C GLN A 266 18.53 -10.33 -13.16
N GLU A 267 17.59 -9.90 -12.32
CA GLU A 267 17.64 -8.67 -11.55
C GLU A 267 16.98 -8.85 -10.19
N GLY A 268 17.31 -7.98 -9.25
CA GLY A 268 16.69 -7.99 -7.96
C GLY A 268 15.99 -6.68 -7.61
N THR A 269 15.13 -6.74 -6.61
CA THR A 269 14.46 -5.57 -6.03
C THR A 269 14.76 -5.53 -4.54
N PHE A 270 14.98 -4.35 -3.98
CA PHE A 270 15.25 -4.19 -2.56
C PHE A 270 14.36 -3.13 -1.90
N LEU A 271 14.21 -3.26 -0.60
CA LEU A 271 13.62 -2.29 0.31
C LEU A 271 14.60 -2.02 1.44
N LEU A 272 14.96 -0.76 1.64
CA LEU A 272 15.68 -0.28 2.80
C LEU A 272 14.73 0.46 3.73
N LEU A 273 14.65 0.02 4.98
CA LEU A 273 13.94 0.70 6.06
C LEU A 273 14.98 1.35 6.98
N ALA A 274 14.99 2.67 7.06
CA ALA A 274 15.86 3.38 7.99
C ALA A 274 15.04 4.30 8.90
N ALA A 275 15.22 4.17 10.23
CA ALA A 275 14.47 4.95 11.20
C ALA A 275 15.33 5.36 12.40
N PRO A 276 15.19 6.59 12.89
CA PRO A 276 15.86 7.05 14.09
C PRO A 276 15.24 6.43 15.35
N GLY A 277 16.02 6.39 16.43
CA GLY A 277 15.49 6.10 17.76
C GLY A 277 14.57 7.21 18.27
N ILE A 278 13.62 6.83 19.14
CA ILE A 278 12.66 7.77 19.78
C ILE A 278 13.34 8.54 20.93
N ALA A 279 14.53 8.12 21.38
CA ALA A 279 15.19 8.71 22.54
C ALA A 279 15.38 10.22 22.38
N ALA A 280 14.91 10.97 23.37
CA ALA A 280 14.89 12.43 23.44
C ALA A 280 16.29 13.12 23.43
N ASP A 281 17.37 12.35 23.39
CA ASP A 281 18.76 12.88 23.47
C ASP A 281 19.40 13.18 22.09
N GLN A 282 18.70 12.98 20.98
CA GLN A 282 19.20 13.45 19.68
C GLN A 282 18.90 14.94 19.56
N ALA A 283 19.94 15.76 19.52
CA ALA A 283 19.80 17.19 19.32
C ALA A 283 19.09 17.46 17.98
N ALA A 284 17.89 18.02 18.06
CA ALA A 284 17.17 18.47 16.86
C ALA A 284 18.03 19.42 16.04
N VAL A 285 17.95 19.32 14.71
CA VAL A 285 18.57 20.30 13.82
C VAL A 285 17.84 21.62 13.95
N ALA A 286 18.52 22.66 14.40
CA ALA A 286 17.98 24.00 14.47
C ALA A 286 17.68 24.51 13.04
N LYS A 287 16.47 25.04 12.81
CA LYS A 287 15.98 25.46 11.49
C LYS A 287 15.43 26.88 11.52
N ASP A 288 15.26 27.45 10.36
CA ASP A 288 14.50 28.67 10.14
C ASP A 288 13.13 28.31 9.54
N VAL A 289 12.06 28.85 10.08
CA VAL A 289 10.67 28.62 9.59
C VAL A 289 10.11 29.91 9.05
N ILE A 290 9.80 29.94 7.76
CA ILE A 290 9.21 31.09 7.08
C ILE A 290 7.82 30.70 6.63
N VAL A 291 6.81 31.31 7.20
CA VAL A 291 5.41 31.12 6.78
C VAL A 291 5.08 32.15 5.71
N VAL A 292 4.68 31.68 4.52
CA VAL A 292 4.18 32.52 3.42
C VAL A 292 2.68 32.28 3.31
N LEU A 293 1.91 33.24 3.77
CA LEU A 293 0.46 33.09 3.96
C LEU A 293 -0.33 33.98 2.99
N ASP A 294 -1.16 33.35 2.18
CA ASP A 294 -2.16 34.01 1.35
C ASP A 294 -3.25 34.66 2.20
N THR A 295 -3.49 35.93 1.95
CA THR A 295 -4.57 36.70 2.53
C THR A 295 -5.40 37.44 1.42
N SER A 296 -5.44 36.83 0.22
CA SER A 296 -6.28 37.34 -0.88
C SER A 296 -7.76 37.23 -0.54
N GLY A 297 -8.60 37.88 -1.37
CA GLY A 297 -10.04 37.97 -1.13
C GLY A 297 -10.75 36.62 -1.09
N SER A 298 -10.24 35.57 -1.78
CA SER A 298 -10.76 34.20 -1.79
C SER A 298 -10.60 33.48 -0.44
N MET A 299 -9.66 33.92 0.39
CA MET A 299 -9.45 33.41 1.76
C MET A 299 -10.51 33.93 2.77
N GLU A 300 -11.45 34.81 2.38
CA GLU A 300 -12.45 35.37 3.30
C GLU A 300 -13.31 34.27 3.96
N GLY A 301 -13.67 34.48 5.22
CA GLY A 301 -14.51 33.56 6.00
C GLY A 301 -13.74 32.52 6.75
N GLU A 302 -14.13 31.25 6.63
CA GLU A 302 -13.57 30.15 7.39
C GLU A 302 -12.11 29.86 7.06
N LYS A 303 -11.69 30.01 5.79
CA LYS A 303 -10.32 29.76 5.33
C LYS A 303 -9.29 30.61 6.09
N ILE A 304 -9.50 31.93 6.21
CA ILE A 304 -8.56 32.80 6.92
C ILE A 304 -8.53 32.52 8.43
N GLU A 305 -9.65 32.11 9.03
CA GLU A 305 -9.69 31.73 10.45
C GLU A 305 -8.87 30.45 10.68
N GLN A 306 -9.04 29.44 9.85
CA GLN A 306 -8.28 28.20 9.92
C GLN A 306 -6.79 28.44 9.60
N ALA A 307 -6.47 29.30 8.64
CA ALA A 307 -5.09 29.67 8.31
C ALA A 307 -4.40 30.37 9.50
N ARG A 308 -5.09 31.26 10.21
CA ARG A 308 -4.58 31.87 11.45
C ARG A 308 -4.32 30.82 12.55
N ALA A 309 -5.25 29.87 12.71
CA ALA A 309 -5.09 28.78 13.68
C ALA A 309 -3.89 27.89 13.33
N ALA A 310 -3.73 27.53 12.02
CA ALA A 310 -2.61 26.77 11.52
C ALA A 310 -1.25 27.45 11.78
N VAL A 311 -1.14 28.73 11.44
CA VAL A 311 0.09 29.49 11.67
C VAL A 311 0.38 29.66 13.17
N THR A 312 -0.65 29.88 13.98
CA THR A 312 -0.52 29.92 15.45
C THR A 312 0.05 28.63 15.99
N TYR A 313 -0.47 27.48 15.53
CA TYR A 313 0.04 26.17 15.94
C TYR A 313 1.52 26.02 15.60
N VAL A 314 1.94 26.39 14.38
CA VAL A 314 3.35 26.32 13.96
C VAL A 314 4.24 27.15 14.88
N LEU A 315 3.82 28.40 15.19
CA LEU A 315 4.57 29.31 16.07
C LEU A 315 4.73 28.79 17.50
N GLU A 316 3.67 28.16 18.05
CA GLU A 316 3.65 27.59 19.39
C GLU A 316 4.47 26.32 19.52
N HIS A 317 4.76 25.64 18.39
CA HIS A 317 5.49 24.36 18.36
C HIS A 317 6.90 24.48 17.74
N LEU A 318 7.46 25.69 17.64
CA LEU A 318 8.86 25.90 17.28
C LEU A 318 9.79 25.31 18.37
N ASN A 319 10.89 24.68 17.96
CA ASN A 319 11.92 24.30 18.93
C ASN A 319 12.63 25.55 19.47
N SER A 320 13.20 25.46 20.65
CA SER A 320 13.83 26.64 21.33
C SER A 320 14.92 27.32 20.53
N GLU A 321 15.64 26.59 19.70
CA GLU A 321 16.73 27.07 18.87
C GLU A 321 16.29 27.51 17.45
N ASP A 322 15.01 27.32 17.10
CA ASP A 322 14.46 27.73 15.82
C ASP A 322 14.32 29.26 15.74
N ARG A 323 14.36 29.76 14.50
CA ARG A 323 14.00 31.15 14.17
C ARG A 323 12.85 31.14 13.18
N PHE A 324 12.08 32.21 13.15
CA PHE A 324 10.94 32.31 12.25
C PHE A 324 10.73 33.69 11.66
N ASN A 325 9.96 33.78 10.58
CA ASN A 325 9.33 34.99 10.10
C ASN A 325 8.00 34.65 9.39
N ILE A 326 7.20 35.69 9.12
CA ILE A 326 5.91 35.53 8.42
C ILE A 326 5.86 36.54 7.28
N VAL A 327 5.52 36.06 6.10
CA VAL A 327 5.24 36.82 4.88
C VAL A 327 3.76 36.69 4.60
N GLU A 328 3.00 37.73 4.85
CA GLU A 328 1.61 37.84 4.42
C GLU A 328 1.58 38.46 3.03
N PHE A 329 0.77 37.87 2.15
CA PHE A 329 0.63 38.41 0.80
C PHE A 329 -0.81 38.39 0.31
N SER A 330 -1.08 39.38 -0.57
CA SER A 330 -2.28 39.49 -1.39
C SER A 330 -1.89 40.22 -2.69
N THR A 331 -2.45 41.35 -3.05
CA THR A 331 -1.95 42.26 -4.12
C THR A 331 -0.53 42.78 -3.82
N GLY A 332 -0.12 42.79 -2.56
CA GLY A 332 1.19 43.22 -2.10
C GLY A 332 1.70 42.26 -1.03
N VAL A 333 2.92 42.51 -0.56
CA VAL A 333 3.59 41.70 0.45
C VAL A 333 3.83 42.50 1.72
N ARG A 334 3.56 41.93 2.87
CA ARG A 334 3.85 42.49 4.19
C ARG A 334 4.57 41.44 5.05
N ILE A 335 5.73 41.85 5.57
CA ILE A 335 6.60 40.99 6.37
C ILE A 335 6.40 41.32 7.86
N TYR A 336 6.33 40.31 8.72
CA TYR A 336 6.19 40.50 10.16
C TYR A 336 7.35 41.27 10.77
N ALA A 337 8.59 40.88 10.47
CA ALA A 337 9.81 41.53 10.96
C ALA A 337 10.87 41.60 9.86
N SER A 338 11.80 42.60 9.93
CA SER A 338 12.89 42.75 8.95
C SER A 338 13.89 41.60 8.96
N ASP A 339 14.00 40.89 10.08
CA ASP A 339 14.95 39.81 10.28
C ASP A 339 14.23 38.60 10.91
N LEU A 340 14.86 37.41 10.80
CA LEU A 340 14.40 36.20 11.46
C LEU A 340 14.33 36.39 12.99
N GLN A 341 13.20 36.08 13.59
CA GLN A 341 12.94 36.21 15.02
C GLN A 341 13.20 34.89 15.74
N PRO A 342 13.72 34.91 16.98
CA PRO A 342 13.87 33.70 17.77
C PRO A 342 12.50 33.12 18.17
N ALA A 343 12.40 31.80 18.38
CA ALA A 343 11.17 31.11 18.79
C ALA A 343 10.52 31.78 20.03
N SER A 344 11.30 32.36 20.93
CA SER A 344 10.79 33.08 22.11
C SER A 344 9.93 34.31 21.79
N ALA A 345 10.00 34.84 20.56
CA ALA A 345 9.16 35.95 20.09
C ALA A 345 7.80 35.50 19.50
N ALA A 346 7.54 34.19 19.43
CA ALA A 346 6.30 33.63 18.87
C ALA A 346 5.00 34.21 19.48
N PRO A 347 4.89 34.48 20.81
CA PRO A 347 3.65 35.07 21.35
C PRO A 347 3.26 36.43 20.75
N ASP A 348 4.24 37.28 20.44
CA ASP A 348 3.99 38.57 19.79
C ASP A 348 3.53 38.39 18.33
N ALA A 349 4.10 37.42 17.64
CA ALA A 349 3.71 37.06 16.27
C ALA A 349 2.29 36.47 16.20
N VAL A 350 1.88 35.64 17.16
CA VAL A 350 0.50 35.15 17.26
C VAL A 350 -0.46 36.35 17.38
N GLY A 351 -0.13 37.35 18.19
CA GLY A 351 -0.90 38.58 18.29
C GLY A 351 -0.95 39.38 16.97
N TRP A 352 0.04 39.27 16.08
CA TRP A 352 0.03 39.89 14.76
C TRP A 352 -0.83 39.07 13.78
N VAL A 353 -0.67 37.72 13.76
CA VAL A 353 -1.44 36.78 12.92
C VAL A 353 -2.95 36.91 13.16
N SER A 354 -3.37 37.06 14.41
CA SER A 354 -4.79 37.21 14.77
C SER A 354 -5.51 38.42 14.11
N ARG A 355 -4.74 39.39 13.62
CA ARG A 355 -5.26 40.64 13.00
C ARG A 355 -5.23 40.62 11.48
N LEU A 356 -4.72 39.55 10.84
CA LEU A 356 -4.69 39.41 9.39
C LEU A 356 -6.13 39.38 8.83
N GLN A 357 -6.35 39.96 7.68
CA GLN A 357 -7.68 40.01 7.03
C GLN A 357 -7.52 39.67 5.56
N ALA A 358 -8.46 38.87 5.04
CA ALA A 358 -8.50 38.51 3.63
C ALA A 358 -8.94 39.71 2.78
N THR A 359 -8.12 40.08 1.78
CA THR A 359 -8.44 41.18 0.83
C THR A 359 -7.43 41.22 -0.33
N GLY A 360 -7.87 41.69 -1.50
CA GLY A 360 -6.99 41.91 -2.67
C GLY A 360 -6.85 40.71 -3.58
N GLY A 361 -5.87 40.75 -4.49
CA GLY A 361 -5.49 39.68 -5.43
C GLY A 361 -4.41 38.75 -4.84
N THR A 362 -3.67 38.01 -5.69
CA THR A 362 -2.76 36.94 -5.27
C THR A 362 -1.41 37.05 -6.03
N ASP A 363 -0.39 37.70 -5.44
CA ASP A 363 0.98 37.83 -6.00
C ASP A 363 1.91 36.76 -5.42
N ILE A 364 1.76 35.52 -5.93
CA ILE A 364 2.54 34.34 -5.51
C ILE A 364 4.04 34.54 -5.76
N ASN A 365 4.39 35.07 -6.95
CA ASN A 365 5.79 35.22 -7.34
C ASN A 365 6.57 36.07 -6.35
N ARG A 366 6.04 37.24 -6.02
CA ARG A 366 6.72 38.15 -5.09
C ARG A 366 6.75 37.58 -3.67
N ALA A 367 5.68 36.96 -3.22
CA ALA A 367 5.60 36.38 -1.88
C ALA A 367 6.67 35.30 -1.64
N LEU A 368 6.83 34.39 -2.60
CA LEU A 368 7.85 33.33 -2.53
C LEU A 368 9.28 33.91 -2.58
N LEU A 369 9.56 34.87 -3.48
CA LEU A 369 10.88 35.49 -3.57
C LEU A 369 11.26 36.25 -2.29
N GLU A 370 10.34 37.01 -1.69
CA GLU A 370 10.57 37.72 -0.41
C GLU A 370 10.78 36.72 0.74
N GLY A 371 10.00 35.61 0.79
CA GLY A 371 10.21 34.57 1.79
C GLY A 371 11.56 33.89 1.65
N MET A 372 11.94 33.47 0.44
CA MET A 372 13.19 32.78 0.18
C MET A 372 14.43 33.66 0.39
N ALA A 373 14.30 34.97 0.16
CA ALA A 373 15.38 35.93 0.38
C ALA A 373 15.82 36.04 1.86
N MET A 374 15.00 35.58 2.81
CA MET A 374 15.31 35.53 4.23
C MET A 374 16.15 34.29 4.63
N ALA A 375 16.24 33.28 3.77
CA ALA A 375 16.94 32.05 4.07
C ALA A 375 18.44 32.32 4.26
N GLN A 376 19.04 31.76 5.32
CA GLN A 376 20.44 31.88 5.66
C GLN A 376 21.14 30.53 5.47
N PRO A 377 22.34 30.47 4.91
CA PRO A 377 23.00 29.23 4.50
C PRO A 377 23.41 28.31 5.68
N GLU A 378 23.44 28.84 6.90
CA GLU A 378 23.91 28.12 8.08
C GLU A 378 22.91 27.09 8.62
N ARG A 379 21.62 27.22 8.25
CA ARG A 379 20.54 26.39 8.76
C ARG A 379 19.61 25.97 7.63
N PRO A 380 18.97 24.80 7.70
CA PRO A 380 17.86 24.47 6.81
C PRO A 380 16.71 25.46 7.01
N THR A 381 16.16 25.95 5.92
CA THR A 381 15.04 26.90 5.94
C THR A 381 13.78 26.21 5.42
N TYR A 382 12.74 26.16 6.26
CA TYR A 382 11.44 25.59 5.95
C TYR A 382 10.47 26.70 5.58
N VAL A 383 10.09 26.73 4.31
CA VAL A 383 9.07 27.64 3.80
C VAL A 383 7.73 26.92 3.80
N LEU A 384 6.79 27.35 4.64
CA LEU A 384 5.41 26.87 4.68
C LEU A 384 4.56 27.80 3.86
N PHE A 385 4.17 27.38 2.66
CA PHE A 385 3.41 28.18 1.70
C PHE A 385 1.93 27.76 1.71
N LEU A 386 1.04 28.67 2.11
CA LEU A 386 -0.40 28.44 2.19
C LEU A 386 -1.10 29.38 1.20
N THR A 387 -1.87 28.82 0.26
CA THR A 387 -2.64 29.58 -0.75
C THR A 387 -3.92 28.83 -1.13
N ASP A 388 -4.97 29.57 -1.51
CA ASP A 388 -6.24 29.02 -1.97
C ASP A 388 -6.58 29.37 -3.42
N GLY A 389 -5.62 29.93 -4.17
CA GLY A 389 -5.92 30.42 -5.51
C GLY A 389 -4.77 30.36 -6.50
N LEU A 390 -5.12 30.81 -7.71
CA LEU A 390 -4.20 31.01 -8.82
C LEU A 390 -3.52 32.38 -8.69
N PRO A 391 -2.31 32.61 -9.26
CA PRO A 391 -1.71 33.93 -9.33
C PRO A 391 -2.56 34.86 -10.16
N THR A 392 -2.95 36.01 -9.59
CA THR A 392 -3.80 37.03 -10.23
C THR A 392 -3.13 38.39 -10.31
N GLU A 393 -2.00 38.57 -9.64
CA GLU A 393 -1.25 39.82 -9.57
C GLU A 393 0.25 39.56 -9.78
N GLY A 394 0.98 40.57 -10.21
CA GLY A 394 2.41 40.48 -10.48
C GLY A 394 2.74 39.60 -11.68
N GLU A 395 3.65 38.63 -11.49
CA GLU A 395 3.91 37.59 -12.48
C GLU A 395 2.88 36.48 -12.34
N VAL A 396 2.12 36.20 -13.39
CA VAL A 396 1.03 35.21 -13.40
C VAL A 396 1.34 33.98 -14.26
N GLU A 397 2.38 34.07 -15.09
CA GLU A 397 2.80 32.95 -15.93
C GLU A 397 3.54 31.89 -15.11
N ILE A 398 2.96 30.72 -14.94
CA ILE A 398 3.50 29.63 -14.11
C ILE A 398 4.96 29.30 -14.44
N PRO A 399 5.37 29.14 -15.72
CA PRO A 399 6.77 28.87 -16.05
C PRO A 399 7.73 30.00 -15.61
N ALA A 400 7.28 31.25 -15.64
CA ALA A 400 8.08 32.39 -15.21
C ALA A 400 8.21 32.44 -13.68
N ILE A 401 7.13 32.14 -12.94
CA ILE A 401 7.15 32.03 -11.48
C ILE A 401 8.14 30.94 -11.06
N LEU A 402 8.06 29.74 -11.63
CA LEU A 402 8.97 28.63 -11.35
C LEU A 402 10.42 28.97 -11.64
N ALA A 403 10.70 29.63 -12.78
CA ALA A 403 12.05 30.07 -13.13
C ALA A 403 12.61 31.11 -12.14
N ASN A 404 11.79 32.07 -11.73
CA ASN A 404 12.17 33.11 -10.77
C ASN A 404 12.51 32.49 -9.39
N VAL A 405 11.64 31.60 -8.91
CA VAL A 405 11.81 30.92 -7.62
C VAL A 405 13.07 30.03 -7.64
N ARG A 406 13.25 29.25 -8.72
CA ARG A 406 14.46 28.40 -8.90
C ARG A 406 15.76 29.22 -8.87
N GLN A 407 15.75 30.41 -9.47
CA GLN A 407 16.91 31.31 -9.48
C GLN A 407 17.13 31.97 -8.13
N GLY A 408 16.05 32.30 -7.41
CA GLY A 408 16.09 33.03 -6.14
C GLY A 408 16.28 32.17 -4.90
N ALA A 409 15.94 30.90 -4.95
CA ALA A 409 15.94 30.02 -3.78
C ALA A 409 17.36 29.52 -3.44
N PRO A 410 17.84 29.70 -2.20
CA PRO A 410 19.04 29.03 -1.70
C PRO A 410 18.86 27.51 -1.61
N ALA A 411 19.96 26.75 -1.76
CA ALA A 411 19.95 25.28 -1.78
C ALA A 411 19.48 24.63 -0.45
N ASN A 412 19.54 25.37 0.66
CA ASN A 412 19.10 24.89 1.97
C ASN A 412 17.59 25.11 2.25
N VAL A 413 16.83 25.60 1.27
CA VAL A 413 15.36 25.78 1.38
C VAL A 413 14.65 24.45 1.17
N ARG A 414 13.65 24.19 2.04
CA ARG A 414 12.61 23.14 1.90
C ARG A 414 11.28 23.86 1.78
N LEU A 415 10.55 23.64 0.69
CA LEU A 415 9.25 24.27 0.47
C LEU A 415 8.13 23.28 0.68
N PHE A 416 7.23 23.59 1.61
CA PHE A 416 6.04 22.81 1.90
C PHE A 416 4.81 23.65 1.52
N ALA A 417 3.99 23.13 0.59
CA ALA A 417 2.84 23.85 0.06
C ALA A 417 1.52 23.27 0.55
N PHE A 418 0.60 24.13 0.93
CA PHE A 418 -0.76 23.80 1.32
C PHE A 418 -1.74 24.51 0.38
N GLY A 419 -2.32 23.71 -0.53
CA GLY A 419 -3.40 24.18 -1.40
C GLY A 419 -4.76 24.08 -0.69
N VAL A 420 -5.51 25.17 -0.60
CA VAL A 420 -6.76 25.25 0.16
C VAL A 420 -7.96 25.35 -0.80
N GLY A 421 -8.79 24.32 -0.84
CA GLY A 421 -9.88 24.22 -1.82
C GLY A 421 -9.42 23.68 -3.17
N ASP A 422 -10.32 23.74 -4.15
CA ASP A 422 -10.10 23.15 -5.47
C ASP A 422 -9.51 24.13 -6.50
N ASP A 423 -9.44 25.41 -6.21
CA ASP A 423 -9.07 26.47 -7.17
C ASP A 423 -7.55 26.72 -7.29
N VAL A 424 -6.72 25.87 -6.69
CA VAL A 424 -5.25 25.96 -6.70
C VAL A 424 -4.64 25.32 -7.95
N ASP A 425 -3.49 25.84 -8.40
CA ASP A 425 -2.70 25.19 -9.45
C ASP A 425 -1.80 24.10 -8.86
N THR A 426 -2.22 22.85 -9.05
CA THR A 426 -1.51 21.69 -8.50
C THR A 426 -0.15 21.47 -9.16
N VAL A 427 0.00 21.82 -10.44
CA VAL A 427 1.28 21.71 -11.17
C VAL A 427 2.29 22.71 -10.63
N LEU A 428 1.87 23.96 -10.39
CA LEU A 428 2.72 24.96 -9.76
C LEU A 428 3.18 24.51 -8.37
N LEU A 429 2.24 24.12 -7.49
CA LEU A 429 2.57 23.76 -6.12
C LEU A 429 3.48 22.53 -6.05
N ASP A 430 3.17 21.48 -6.81
CA ASP A 430 3.95 20.26 -6.81
C ASP A 430 5.33 20.40 -7.47
N THR A 431 5.46 21.25 -8.50
CA THR A 431 6.78 21.60 -9.08
C THR A 431 7.63 22.34 -8.08
N LEU A 432 7.07 23.36 -7.40
CA LEU A 432 7.79 24.09 -6.37
C LEU A 432 8.32 23.19 -5.26
N VAL A 433 7.50 22.29 -4.73
CA VAL A 433 7.94 21.40 -3.63
C VAL A 433 8.94 20.34 -4.10
N GLN A 434 8.80 19.83 -5.32
CA GLN A 434 9.75 18.86 -5.90
C GLN A 434 11.14 19.50 -6.10
N GLU A 435 11.20 20.72 -6.63
CA GLU A 435 12.46 21.43 -6.86
C GLU A 435 13.14 21.86 -5.56
N HIS A 436 12.38 22.03 -4.47
CA HIS A 436 12.88 22.50 -3.18
C HIS A 436 12.75 21.49 -2.05
N HIS A 437 12.88 20.19 -2.34
CA HIS A 437 12.97 19.09 -1.37
C HIS A 437 11.87 19.06 -0.30
N GLY A 438 10.66 19.51 -0.64
CA GLY A 438 9.51 19.54 0.23
C GLY A 438 8.40 18.60 -0.18
N SER A 439 7.18 18.93 0.22
CA SER A 439 5.97 18.20 -0.17
C SER A 439 4.76 19.13 -0.14
N SER A 440 3.74 18.77 -0.93
CA SER A 440 2.43 19.46 -0.95
C SER A 440 1.39 18.69 -0.16
N ALA A 441 0.36 19.40 0.29
CA ALA A 441 -0.88 18.83 0.80
C ALA A 441 -2.04 19.66 0.28
N TYR A 442 -3.15 19.01 -0.05
CA TYR A 442 -4.36 19.67 -0.50
C TYR A 442 -5.45 19.50 0.56
N VAL A 443 -6.13 20.59 0.89
CA VAL A 443 -7.19 20.64 1.90
C VAL A 443 -8.51 20.89 1.18
N ARG A 444 -9.35 19.89 1.10
CA ARG A 444 -10.61 19.92 0.38
C ARG A 444 -11.63 20.88 1.00
N PRO A 445 -12.62 21.38 0.23
CA PRO A 445 -13.75 22.09 0.81
C PRO A 445 -14.45 21.25 1.89
N GLY A 446 -14.54 21.78 3.11
CA GLY A 446 -15.11 21.10 4.27
C GLY A 446 -14.10 20.37 5.17
N GLU A 447 -12.86 20.23 4.74
CA GLU A 447 -11.75 19.77 5.59
C GLU A 447 -11.14 20.93 6.37
N ARG A 448 -10.43 20.62 7.43
CA ARG A 448 -9.83 21.61 8.32
C ARG A 448 -8.36 21.88 8.01
N LEU A 449 -8.07 23.07 7.49
CA LEU A 449 -6.71 23.53 7.18
C LEU A 449 -5.79 23.50 8.42
N ASP A 450 -6.29 23.91 9.58
CA ASP A 450 -5.52 23.93 10.82
C ASP A 450 -5.13 22.51 11.27
N GLU A 451 -5.98 21.52 11.08
CA GLU A 451 -5.67 20.11 11.35
C GLU A 451 -4.64 19.54 10.36
N ALA A 452 -4.80 19.82 9.07
CA ALA A 452 -3.86 19.38 8.03
C ALA A 452 -2.45 19.94 8.27
N VAL A 453 -2.33 21.26 8.49
CA VAL A 453 -1.04 21.92 8.73
C VAL A 453 -0.42 21.47 10.06
N SER A 454 -1.20 21.35 11.14
CA SER A 454 -0.69 20.95 12.44
C SER A 454 -0.19 19.50 12.42
N THR A 455 -0.94 18.58 11.80
CA THR A 455 -0.54 17.18 11.63
C THR A 455 0.74 17.08 10.80
N PHE A 456 0.81 17.83 9.70
CA PHE A 456 1.99 17.87 8.87
C PHE A 456 3.19 18.43 9.62
N TYR A 457 3.04 19.61 10.26
CA TYR A 457 4.13 20.26 10.99
C TYR A 457 4.66 19.40 12.14
N ALA A 458 3.78 18.69 12.87
CA ALA A 458 4.20 17.76 13.90
C ALA A 458 5.18 16.69 13.39
N ARG A 459 5.02 16.22 12.13
CA ARG A 459 5.92 15.24 11.48
C ARG A 459 7.27 15.83 11.08
N VAL A 460 7.30 17.10 10.62
CA VAL A 460 8.52 17.73 10.10
C VAL A 460 9.17 18.70 11.08
N SER A 461 8.60 18.89 12.27
CA SER A 461 9.07 19.88 13.25
C SER A 461 10.47 19.61 13.80
N THR A 462 10.90 18.35 13.83
CA THR A 462 12.16 17.93 14.44
C THR A 462 13.01 17.13 13.44
N PRO A 463 13.74 17.81 12.53
CA PRO A 463 14.67 17.14 11.63
C PRO A 463 15.86 16.58 12.40
N LEU A 464 16.28 15.37 12.06
CA LEU A 464 17.42 14.67 12.66
C LEU A 464 18.57 14.50 11.66
N LEU A 465 18.25 14.35 10.37
CA LEU A 465 19.23 14.22 9.31
C LEU A 465 18.68 14.85 8.03
N THR A 466 19.35 15.87 7.52
CA THR A 466 18.96 16.58 6.28
C THR A 466 19.92 16.23 5.14
N ASP A 467 19.53 16.49 3.88
CA ASP A 467 20.32 16.20 2.68
C ASP A 467 20.77 14.73 2.62
N VAL A 468 19.83 13.83 2.84
CA VAL A 468 20.09 12.39 2.97
C VAL A 468 20.55 11.79 1.64
N THR A 469 21.64 11.03 1.70
CA THR A 469 22.15 10.25 0.57
C THR A 469 22.41 8.81 1.00
N LEU A 470 22.18 7.87 0.07
CA LEU A 470 22.45 6.44 0.25
C LEU A 470 23.51 6.00 -0.75
N GLN A 471 24.57 5.38 -0.26
CA GLN A 471 25.57 4.69 -1.07
C GLN A 471 25.56 3.21 -0.69
N VAL A 472 25.66 2.34 -1.69
CA VAL A 472 25.74 0.89 -1.53
C VAL A 472 27.07 0.41 -2.11
N ASP A 473 27.95 -0.09 -1.25
CA ASP A 473 29.23 -0.67 -1.66
C ASP A 473 29.09 -2.19 -1.83
N GLY A 474 29.64 -2.75 -2.89
CA GLY A 474 29.61 -4.19 -3.18
C GLY A 474 28.49 -4.66 -4.12
N VAL A 475 27.38 -3.93 -4.20
CA VAL A 475 26.23 -4.21 -5.07
C VAL A 475 25.87 -2.95 -5.87
N THR A 476 25.63 -3.11 -7.19
CA THR A 476 25.17 -2.00 -8.03
C THR A 476 23.66 -1.86 -7.89
N VAL A 477 23.20 -0.71 -7.40
CA VAL A 477 21.78 -0.36 -7.27
C VAL A 477 21.39 0.70 -8.30
N GLU A 478 20.14 0.65 -8.75
CA GLU A 478 19.58 1.57 -9.74
C GLU A 478 18.09 1.76 -9.49
N GLU A 479 17.49 2.77 -10.16
CA GLU A 479 16.06 3.05 -10.07
C GLU A 479 15.54 3.13 -8.61
N VAL A 480 16.25 3.92 -7.82
CA VAL A 480 16.00 4.11 -6.37
C VAL A 480 14.93 5.17 -6.16
N TYR A 481 13.91 4.84 -5.38
CA TYR A 481 12.78 5.72 -5.05
C TYR A 481 12.56 5.78 -3.53
N PRO A 482 12.13 6.95 -2.96
CA PRO A 482 11.87 8.23 -3.62
C PRO A 482 13.16 8.88 -4.14
N GLN A 483 13.01 9.78 -5.12
CA GLN A 483 14.13 10.53 -5.69
C GLN A 483 13.73 12.02 -5.81
N PRO A 484 14.44 12.94 -5.10
CA PRO A 484 15.52 12.67 -4.15
C PRO A 484 15.05 11.97 -2.86
N LEU A 485 16.01 11.49 -2.03
CA LEU A 485 15.66 10.96 -0.70
C LEU A 485 15.21 12.11 0.21
N PRO A 486 14.14 11.93 1.00
CA PRO A 486 13.65 12.92 1.95
C PRO A 486 14.57 13.04 3.18
N ASP A 487 14.47 14.16 3.87
CA ASP A 487 15.07 14.35 5.19
C ASP A 487 14.45 13.37 6.21
N ILE A 488 15.21 12.99 7.23
CA ILE A 488 14.74 12.09 8.31
C ILE A 488 14.35 12.94 9.53
N PHE A 489 13.11 12.76 9.99
CA PHE A 489 12.55 13.46 11.14
C PHE A 489 12.35 12.52 12.33
N ALA A 490 12.27 13.09 13.54
CA ALA A 490 11.92 12.32 14.74
C ALA A 490 10.58 11.63 14.57
N GLY A 491 10.52 10.34 14.90
CA GLY A 491 9.29 9.55 14.80
C GLY A 491 8.88 9.14 13.39
N THR A 492 9.66 9.48 12.34
CA THR A 492 9.43 9.04 10.96
C THR A 492 10.41 7.96 10.54
N GLN A 493 10.09 7.26 9.47
CA GLN A 493 10.98 6.27 8.85
C GLN A 493 11.21 6.61 7.37
N LEU A 494 12.42 6.36 6.92
CA LEU A 494 12.81 6.43 5.52
C LEU A 494 12.59 5.05 4.89
N VAL A 495 11.74 4.99 3.87
CA VAL A 495 11.43 3.78 3.10
C VAL A 495 11.96 3.96 1.69
N VAL A 496 13.01 3.22 1.33
CA VAL A 496 13.66 3.31 0.01
C VAL A 496 13.53 2.00 -0.72
N VAL A 497 13.04 2.03 -1.94
CA VAL A 497 13.00 0.85 -2.84
C VAL A 497 13.89 1.08 -4.05
N GLY A 498 14.40 0.01 -4.64
CA GLY A 498 15.22 0.10 -5.85
C GLY A 498 15.50 -1.25 -6.46
N LYS A 499 16.17 -1.23 -7.60
CA LYS A 499 16.66 -2.42 -8.31
C LYS A 499 18.13 -2.67 -8.01
N TYR A 500 18.57 -3.93 -8.18
CA TYR A 500 19.97 -4.30 -8.16
C TYR A 500 20.31 -5.37 -9.21
N ARG A 501 21.56 -5.37 -9.71
CA ARG A 501 21.96 -6.26 -10.83
C ARG A 501 22.61 -7.55 -10.38
N THR A 502 23.23 -7.59 -9.23
CA THR A 502 23.89 -8.79 -8.69
C THR A 502 23.70 -8.81 -7.19
N GLY A 503 23.22 -9.93 -6.65
CA GLY A 503 23.13 -10.09 -5.21
C GLY A 503 24.49 -10.40 -4.56
N GLY A 504 24.51 -10.43 -3.24
CA GLY A 504 25.69 -10.73 -2.43
C GLY A 504 25.89 -9.77 -1.26
N PRO A 505 27.01 -9.90 -0.54
CA PRO A 505 27.31 -9.04 0.59
C PRO A 505 27.53 -7.60 0.16
N ALA A 506 27.02 -6.66 0.96
CA ALA A 506 27.07 -5.23 0.71
C ALA A 506 27.26 -4.44 2.01
N LYS A 507 27.78 -3.23 1.87
CA LYS A 507 27.81 -2.24 2.92
C LYS A 507 26.95 -1.05 2.54
N LEU A 508 26.03 -0.67 3.42
CA LEU A 508 25.18 0.50 3.25
C LEU A 508 25.79 1.69 3.99
N VAL A 509 25.87 2.83 3.31
CA VAL A 509 26.36 4.08 3.88
C VAL A 509 25.29 5.15 3.70
N LEU A 510 24.69 5.56 4.83
CA LEU A 510 23.71 6.63 4.89
C LEU A 510 24.43 7.90 5.37
N THR A 511 24.37 8.96 4.58
CA THR A 511 25.04 10.23 4.91
C THR A 511 24.03 11.36 4.87
N GLY A 512 24.19 12.34 5.72
CA GLY A 512 23.39 13.56 5.74
C GLY A 512 24.00 14.62 6.67
N ASN A 513 23.32 15.74 6.84
CA ASN A 513 23.78 16.87 7.63
C ASN A 513 23.00 16.97 8.96
N VAL A 514 23.75 17.30 10.04
CA VAL A 514 23.20 17.61 11.35
C VAL A 514 23.87 18.90 11.83
N ASN A 515 23.13 20.01 11.92
CA ASN A 515 23.64 21.30 12.34
C ASN A 515 24.91 21.74 11.58
N GLY A 516 24.89 21.59 10.23
CA GLY A 516 26.02 21.95 9.36
C GLY A 516 27.20 20.99 9.37
N GLN A 517 27.11 19.87 10.07
CA GLN A 517 28.13 18.82 10.10
C GLN A 517 27.62 17.57 9.36
N THR A 518 28.42 17.07 8.44
CA THR A 518 28.13 15.81 7.78
C THR A 518 28.23 14.65 8.78
N ARG A 519 27.21 13.83 8.86
CA ARG A 519 27.15 12.58 9.62
C ARG A 519 27.04 11.40 8.68
N THR A 520 27.73 10.32 9.02
CA THR A 520 27.76 9.09 8.23
C THR A 520 27.42 7.92 9.15
N TYR A 521 26.44 7.13 8.72
CA TYR A 521 26.01 5.88 9.37
C TYR A 521 26.38 4.73 8.45
N VAL A 522 27.11 3.75 8.97
CA VAL A 522 27.66 2.63 8.21
C VAL A 522 27.06 1.35 8.73
N TYR A 523 26.47 0.56 7.84
CA TYR A 523 25.86 -0.72 8.13
C TYR A 523 26.61 -1.79 7.34
N GLU A 524 27.51 -2.46 8.01
CA GLU A 524 28.29 -3.60 7.48
C GLU A 524 27.39 -4.85 7.40
N ASP A 525 27.83 -5.87 6.69
CA ASP A 525 27.23 -7.18 6.66
C ASP A 525 25.75 -7.23 6.24
N ARG A 526 25.35 -6.40 5.28
CA ARG A 526 24.05 -6.51 4.62
C ARG A 526 24.18 -7.41 3.40
N THR A 527 23.14 -8.22 3.14
CA THR A 527 23.17 -9.16 2.02
C THR A 527 21.97 -8.94 1.11
N PHE A 528 22.23 -8.71 -0.18
CA PHE A 528 21.22 -8.75 -1.22
C PHE A 528 21.04 -10.19 -1.70
N GLN A 529 19.81 -10.67 -1.78
CA GLN A 529 19.49 -12.03 -2.18
C GLN A 529 20.02 -12.36 -3.59
N THR A 530 20.40 -13.63 -3.79
CA THR A 530 20.81 -14.16 -5.10
C THR A 530 19.81 -15.16 -5.67
N SER A 531 18.76 -15.47 -4.90
CA SER A 531 17.66 -16.38 -5.25
C SER A 531 16.46 -16.04 -4.38
N SER A 532 15.26 -15.97 -4.94
CA SER A 532 14.02 -15.69 -4.21
C SER A 532 14.11 -14.49 -3.24
N GLY A 533 13.33 -14.49 -2.16
CA GLY A 533 13.30 -13.45 -1.13
C GLY A 533 11.89 -12.92 -0.91
N ASP A 534 11.78 -11.61 -0.64
CA ASP A 534 10.51 -10.97 -0.27
C ASP A 534 9.66 -10.63 -1.51
N GLU A 535 8.69 -11.46 -1.84
CA GLU A 535 7.94 -11.46 -3.11
C GLU A 535 7.11 -10.20 -3.36
N PHE A 536 6.72 -9.45 -2.33
CA PHE A 536 5.98 -8.19 -2.49
C PHE A 536 6.83 -7.05 -3.08
N LEU A 537 8.16 -7.13 -2.99
CA LEU A 537 9.07 -6.05 -3.34
C LEU A 537 9.00 -5.61 -4.82
N PRO A 538 8.94 -6.52 -5.80
CA PRO A 538 8.84 -6.11 -7.21
C PRO A 538 7.63 -5.24 -7.49
N ARG A 539 6.49 -5.59 -6.89
CA ARG A 539 5.24 -4.84 -7.07
C ARG A 539 5.25 -3.50 -6.34
N LEU A 540 5.79 -3.44 -5.11
CA LEU A 540 5.97 -2.19 -4.38
C LEU A 540 6.87 -1.22 -5.15
N TRP A 541 8.00 -1.71 -5.67
CA TRP A 541 8.89 -0.89 -6.50
C TRP A 541 8.18 -0.39 -7.76
N ALA A 542 7.43 -1.27 -8.46
CA ALA A 542 6.67 -0.89 -9.64
C ALA A 542 5.61 0.18 -9.33
N THR A 543 4.90 0.07 -8.21
CA THR A 543 3.93 1.07 -7.73
C THR A 543 4.59 2.44 -7.59
N ARG A 544 5.73 2.51 -6.90
CA ARG A 544 6.47 3.76 -6.72
C ARG A 544 7.06 4.32 -8.00
N LYS A 545 7.59 3.46 -8.89
CA LYS A 545 8.09 3.87 -10.20
C LYS A 545 6.97 4.43 -11.07
N ILE A 546 5.81 3.78 -11.11
CA ILE A 546 4.63 4.30 -11.81
C ILE A 546 4.23 5.67 -11.27
N GLY A 547 4.10 5.81 -9.94
CA GLY A 547 3.79 7.10 -9.32
C GLY A 547 4.81 8.19 -9.66
N TYR A 548 6.11 7.85 -9.65
CA TYR A 548 7.16 8.76 -10.09
C TYR A 548 7.00 9.17 -11.56
N LEU A 549 6.79 8.23 -12.48
CA LEU A 549 6.63 8.50 -13.91
C LEU A 549 5.37 9.33 -14.20
N LEU A 550 4.25 9.02 -13.56
CA LEU A 550 3.01 9.81 -13.65
C LEU A 550 3.24 11.25 -13.19
N ASN A 551 3.96 11.43 -12.08
CA ASN A 551 4.32 12.77 -11.61
C ASN A 551 5.22 13.52 -12.61
N GLN A 552 6.21 12.84 -13.22
CA GLN A 552 7.04 13.44 -14.26
C GLN A 552 6.21 13.88 -15.48
N ILE A 553 5.26 13.05 -15.93
CA ILE A 553 4.37 13.39 -17.03
C ILE A 553 3.50 14.61 -16.68
N ARG A 554 2.91 14.61 -15.49
CA ARG A 554 2.05 15.70 -15.02
C ARG A 554 2.80 17.05 -14.93
N LEU A 555 4.05 17.03 -14.47
CA LEU A 555 4.84 18.26 -14.28
C LEU A 555 5.59 18.73 -15.53
N HIS A 556 5.97 17.82 -16.42
CA HIS A 556 6.85 18.13 -17.56
C HIS A 556 6.22 17.84 -18.92
N GLY A 557 5.00 17.31 -18.96
CA GLY A 557 4.29 16.92 -20.16
C GLY A 557 4.56 15.47 -20.57
N GLU A 558 3.81 14.99 -21.56
CA GLU A 558 3.83 13.62 -22.02
C GLU A 558 5.17 13.22 -22.64
N ASN A 559 5.59 12.00 -22.34
CA ASN A 559 6.78 11.36 -22.88
C ASN A 559 6.45 9.90 -23.24
N ALA A 560 6.63 9.54 -24.51
CA ALA A 560 6.27 8.23 -25.02
C ALA A 560 7.02 7.07 -24.32
N GLU A 561 8.28 7.26 -23.91
CA GLU A 561 9.05 6.24 -23.18
C GLU A 561 8.51 6.03 -21.77
N TRP A 562 8.09 7.11 -21.10
CA TRP A 562 7.49 7.03 -19.77
C TRP A 562 6.13 6.35 -19.82
N ILE A 563 5.30 6.69 -20.80
CA ILE A 563 3.97 6.06 -21.01
C ILE A 563 4.13 4.57 -21.29
N GLN A 564 5.06 4.18 -22.19
CA GLN A 564 5.36 2.77 -22.45
C GLN A 564 5.78 2.03 -21.19
N ALA A 565 6.68 2.62 -20.38
CA ALA A 565 7.12 2.02 -19.12
C ALA A 565 5.96 1.86 -18.11
N ILE A 566 5.05 2.84 -18.04
CA ILE A 566 3.84 2.75 -17.20
C ILE A 566 2.95 1.59 -17.67
N VAL A 567 2.68 1.48 -18.96
CA VAL A 567 1.85 0.39 -19.53
C VAL A 567 2.47 -0.97 -19.24
N ASP A 568 3.77 -1.15 -19.50
CA ASP A 568 4.47 -2.41 -19.26
C ASP A 568 4.44 -2.82 -17.78
N LEU A 569 4.71 -1.88 -16.86
CA LEU A 569 4.65 -2.13 -15.43
C LEU A 569 3.23 -2.40 -14.95
N SER A 570 2.25 -1.64 -15.44
CA SER A 570 0.85 -1.80 -15.07
C SER A 570 0.32 -3.18 -15.45
N VAL A 571 0.60 -3.64 -16.68
CA VAL A 571 0.19 -4.98 -17.13
C VAL A 571 0.91 -6.06 -16.32
N ARG A 572 2.25 -5.94 -16.20
CA ARG A 572 3.06 -6.95 -15.49
C ARG A 572 2.65 -7.14 -14.03
N TYR A 573 2.35 -6.05 -13.33
CA TYR A 573 2.08 -6.07 -11.88
C TYR A 573 0.61 -5.83 -11.51
N GLY A 574 -0.29 -5.73 -12.49
CA GLY A 574 -1.73 -5.52 -12.26
C GLY A 574 -2.04 -4.20 -11.55
N ILE A 575 -1.29 -3.13 -11.86
CA ILE A 575 -1.47 -1.82 -11.24
C ILE A 575 -2.31 -0.95 -12.17
N VAL A 576 -3.51 -0.54 -11.75
CA VAL A 576 -4.36 0.34 -12.55
C VAL A 576 -3.85 1.77 -12.51
N THR A 577 -3.81 2.39 -13.68
CA THR A 577 -3.40 3.79 -13.88
C THR A 577 -4.36 4.48 -14.83
N PRO A 578 -4.35 5.82 -14.94
CA PRO A 578 -5.13 6.51 -15.97
C PRO A 578 -4.86 6.03 -17.40
N TYR A 579 -3.67 5.51 -17.68
CA TYR A 579 -3.28 4.98 -18.97
C TYR A 579 -3.65 3.51 -19.21
N THR A 580 -4.14 2.79 -18.18
CA THR A 580 -4.32 1.34 -18.26
C THR A 580 -5.69 0.85 -17.79
N SER A 581 -6.59 1.74 -17.36
CA SER A 581 -7.93 1.38 -16.90
C SER A 581 -8.79 0.66 -17.95
N TYR A 582 -8.52 0.88 -19.25
CA TYR A 582 -9.22 0.24 -20.37
C TYR A 582 -8.44 -0.95 -20.97
N LEU A 583 -7.14 -1.05 -20.72
CA LEU A 583 -6.23 -1.94 -21.48
C LEU A 583 -6.22 -3.38 -20.96
N ILE A 584 -6.63 -3.61 -19.71
CA ILE A 584 -6.62 -4.94 -19.07
C ILE A 584 -7.58 -5.91 -19.77
N THR A 585 -8.54 -5.40 -20.54
CA THR A 585 -9.55 -6.20 -21.28
C THR A 585 -9.24 -6.40 -22.75
N GLU A 586 -8.14 -5.86 -23.29
CA GLU A 586 -7.77 -6.05 -24.70
C GLU A 586 -7.12 -7.41 -24.94
N GLU A 587 -7.55 -8.12 -25.99
CA GLU A 587 -7.12 -9.49 -26.30
C GLU A 587 -5.60 -9.60 -26.53
N ASP A 588 -4.96 -8.56 -27.09
CA ASP A 588 -3.53 -8.58 -27.45
C ASP A 588 -2.59 -8.00 -26.38
N ILE A 589 -3.09 -7.57 -25.22
CA ILE A 589 -2.29 -6.85 -24.20
C ILE A 589 -1.11 -7.67 -23.64
N LEU A 590 -1.17 -8.99 -23.75
CA LEU A 590 -0.08 -9.89 -23.36
C LEU A 590 1.05 -9.96 -24.40
N THR A 591 0.86 -9.40 -25.60
CA THR A 591 1.89 -9.29 -26.62
C THR A 591 2.65 -7.97 -26.56
N ASP A 592 3.88 -7.93 -27.08
CA ASP A 592 4.67 -6.69 -27.12
C ASP A 592 4.03 -5.66 -28.05
N GLU A 593 3.46 -6.11 -29.19
CA GLU A 593 2.73 -5.28 -30.13
C GLU A 593 1.46 -4.68 -29.51
N GLY A 594 0.70 -5.47 -28.75
CA GLY A 594 -0.50 -4.99 -28.03
C GLY A 594 -0.16 -3.92 -27.01
N ARG A 595 0.87 -4.12 -26.19
CA ARG A 595 1.33 -3.11 -25.22
C ARG A 595 1.83 -1.84 -25.90
N ALA A 596 2.54 -1.94 -27.01
CA ALA A 596 2.99 -0.78 -27.77
C ALA A 596 1.82 -0.01 -28.40
N ALA A 597 0.81 -0.71 -28.93
CA ALA A 597 -0.41 -0.08 -29.45
C ALA A 597 -1.20 0.62 -28.34
N ALA A 598 -1.30 0.00 -27.18
CA ALA A 598 -1.91 0.55 -25.98
C ALA A 598 -1.21 1.83 -25.49
N ALA A 599 0.12 1.82 -25.41
CA ALA A 599 0.91 3.00 -25.07
C ALA A 599 0.75 4.14 -26.07
N GLN A 600 0.67 3.82 -27.36
CA GLN A 600 0.42 4.83 -28.40
C GLN A 600 -0.99 5.42 -28.30
N ALA A 601 -2.00 4.62 -28.01
CA ALA A 601 -3.36 5.10 -27.77
C ALA A 601 -3.43 6.00 -26.52
N ALA A 602 -2.78 5.59 -25.43
CA ALA A 602 -2.67 6.34 -24.19
C ALA A 602 -1.97 7.70 -24.38
N ALA A 603 -0.92 7.76 -25.21
CA ALA A 603 -0.19 9.01 -25.52
C ALA A 603 -1.01 10.00 -26.37
N THR A 604 -2.20 9.64 -26.84
CA THR A 604 -3.12 10.56 -27.53
C THR A 604 -4.19 11.12 -26.60
N ALA A 605 -4.23 10.71 -25.33
CA ALA A 605 -5.13 11.26 -24.33
C ALA A 605 -4.69 12.70 -23.98
N THR A 606 -5.65 13.60 -23.82
CA THR A 606 -5.33 14.99 -23.46
C THR A 606 -4.83 15.06 -22.02
N ALA A 607 -3.77 15.84 -21.77
CA ALA A 607 -3.30 16.12 -20.41
C ALA A 607 -4.46 16.66 -19.56
N GLY A 608 -4.54 16.20 -18.30
CA GLY A 608 -5.53 16.65 -17.33
C GLY A 608 -5.43 18.14 -17.01
N PRO A 609 -6.44 18.75 -16.37
CA PRO A 609 -6.40 20.14 -15.96
C PRO A 609 -5.33 20.37 -14.87
N SER A 610 -4.73 21.58 -14.82
CA SER A 610 -3.77 21.94 -13.76
C SER A 610 -4.45 22.47 -12.49
N SER A 611 -5.74 22.78 -12.54
CA SER A 611 -6.54 23.31 -11.42
C SER A 611 -7.96 22.73 -11.43
N GLY A 612 -8.67 22.85 -10.33
CA GLY A 612 -9.99 22.27 -10.13
C GLY A 612 -9.95 20.94 -9.37
N GLY A 613 -11.12 20.48 -8.91
CA GLY A 613 -11.21 19.25 -8.10
C GLY A 613 -10.57 18.03 -8.76
N GLU A 614 -10.73 17.87 -10.08
CA GLU A 614 -10.11 16.77 -10.84
C GLU A 614 -8.58 16.82 -10.81
N ALA A 615 -7.98 18.01 -10.91
CA ALA A 615 -6.54 18.20 -10.83
C ALA A 615 -6.00 17.85 -9.43
N VAL A 616 -6.76 18.18 -8.40
CA VAL A 616 -6.40 17.83 -7.01
C VAL A 616 -6.53 16.32 -6.79
N ASP A 617 -7.60 15.66 -7.26
CA ASP A 617 -7.76 14.20 -7.21
C ASP A 617 -6.59 13.47 -7.89
N GLU A 618 -6.20 13.93 -9.08
CA GLU A 618 -5.08 13.37 -9.82
C GLU A 618 -3.75 13.56 -9.06
N ALA A 619 -3.49 14.77 -8.54
CA ALA A 619 -2.28 15.06 -7.78
C ALA A 619 -2.16 14.17 -6.53
N GLU A 620 -3.25 13.98 -5.80
CA GLU A 620 -3.31 13.12 -4.61
C GLU A 620 -3.12 11.64 -4.97
N ALA A 621 -3.78 11.15 -6.03
CA ALA A 621 -3.63 9.77 -6.49
C ALA A 621 -2.20 9.45 -6.95
N VAL A 622 -1.58 10.32 -7.72
CA VAL A 622 -0.19 10.19 -8.17
C VAL A 622 0.77 10.20 -6.99
N LYS A 623 0.56 11.09 -6.02
CA LYS A 623 1.36 11.18 -4.80
C LYS A 623 1.21 9.93 -3.93
N ALA A 624 0.00 9.41 -3.80
CA ALA A 624 -0.27 8.18 -3.07
C ALA A 624 0.52 7.00 -3.66
N LEU A 625 0.56 6.85 -4.99
CA LEU A 625 1.37 5.83 -5.67
C LEU A 625 2.88 6.05 -5.44
N ALA A 626 3.37 7.29 -5.61
CA ALA A 626 4.79 7.62 -5.50
C ALA A 626 5.34 7.44 -4.07
N SER A 627 4.50 7.64 -3.04
CA SER A 627 4.86 7.51 -1.63
C SER A 627 4.34 6.23 -0.97
N SER A 628 3.67 5.35 -1.72
CA SER A 628 3.05 4.14 -1.18
C SER A 628 4.05 3.30 -0.39
N ASN A 629 3.66 2.89 0.79
CA ASN A 629 4.38 1.90 1.59
C ASN A 629 3.93 0.46 1.28
N ASN A 630 2.81 0.30 0.60
CA ASN A 630 2.23 -0.98 0.22
C ASN A 630 2.23 -1.13 -1.31
N ALA A 631 2.26 -2.35 -1.80
CA ALA A 631 1.95 -2.59 -3.20
C ALA A 631 0.50 -2.17 -3.47
N ALA A 632 0.25 -1.50 -4.61
CA ALA A 632 -1.11 -1.09 -4.98
C ALA A 632 -2.07 -2.29 -4.92
N PRO A 633 -3.29 -2.16 -4.38
CA PRO A 633 -4.25 -3.25 -4.37
C PRO A 633 -4.57 -3.72 -5.80
N ALA A 634 -5.03 -4.97 -5.94
CA ALA A 634 -5.61 -5.41 -7.20
C ALA A 634 -6.87 -4.58 -7.47
N PRO A 635 -7.17 -4.26 -8.74
CA PRO A 635 -8.40 -3.57 -9.07
C PRO A 635 -9.61 -4.40 -8.63
N GLU A 636 -10.49 -3.78 -7.86
CA GLU A 636 -11.80 -4.37 -7.54
C GLU A 636 -12.65 -4.37 -8.82
N GLY A 637 -13.27 -5.52 -9.15
CA GLY A 637 -14.19 -5.60 -10.28
C GLY A 637 -15.43 -4.75 -10.01
N ASP A 638 -15.82 -3.91 -10.95
CA ASP A 638 -17.12 -3.25 -10.92
C ASP A 638 -18.22 -4.31 -10.75
N GLY A 639 -19.15 -4.06 -9.82
CA GLY A 639 -20.16 -5.03 -9.35
C GLY A 639 -21.20 -5.50 -10.39
N ASP A 640 -20.85 -5.56 -11.69
CA ASP A 640 -21.70 -6.00 -12.80
C ASP A 640 -21.56 -7.50 -13.12
N GLY A 641 -20.79 -8.26 -12.32
CA GLY A 641 -20.58 -9.71 -12.51
C GLY A 641 -19.39 -10.07 -13.40
N SER A 642 -18.65 -9.10 -13.95
CA SER A 642 -17.32 -9.31 -14.55
C SER A 642 -16.27 -9.31 -13.44
N GLY A 643 -16.36 -10.22 -12.49
CA GLY A 643 -15.47 -10.29 -11.34
C GLY A 643 -14.03 -10.06 -11.72
N GLY A 644 -13.36 -9.13 -11.06
CA GLY A 644 -12.10 -8.49 -11.37
C GLY A 644 -11.24 -9.20 -12.41
N ALA A 645 -11.05 -8.58 -13.55
CA ALA A 645 -10.24 -9.14 -14.65
C ALA A 645 -8.77 -9.37 -14.26
N VAL A 646 -8.35 -9.02 -13.05
CA VAL A 646 -6.97 -9.14 -12.53
C VAL A 646 -6.95 -9.88 -11.21
N ARG A 647 -6.03 -10.83 -11.07
CA ARG A 647 -5.72 -11.53 -9.81
C ARG A 647 -4.23 -11.48 -9.54
N ILE A 648 -3.89 -11.35 -8.27
CA ILE A 648 -2.52 -11.36 -7.80
C ILE A 648 -2.34 -12.54 -6.87
N VAL A 649 -1.32 -13.34 -7.15
CA VAL A 649 -1.00 -14.55 -6.40
C VAL A 649 0.51 -14.54 -6.13
N GLY A 650 0.91 -14.29 -4.89
CA GLY A 650 2.31 -14.02 -4.55
C GLY A 650 2.82 -12.79 -5.32
N ASN A 651 3.90 -12.97 -6.07
CA ASN A 651 4.48 -11.93 -6.94
C ASN A 651 3.99 -11.98 -8.39
N ARG A 652 3.04 -12.88 -8.70
CA ARG A 652 2.50 -13.12 -10.05
C ARG A 652 1.18 -12.38 -10.24
N THR A 653 0.97 -11.89 -11.44
CA THR A 653 -0.29 -11.25 -11.85
C THR A 653 -0.95 -12.08 -12.94
N PHE A 654 -2.26 -12.26 -12.84
CA PHE A 654 -3.07 -13.00 -13.79
C PHE A 654 -4.18 -12.10 -14.33
N LEU A 655 -4.43 -12.19 -15.62
CA LEU A 655 -5.56 -11.57 -16.32
C LEU A 655 -6.58 -12.64 -16.71
N LEU A 656 -7.86 -12.33 -16.54
CA LEU A 656 -8.93 -13.19 -17.00
C LEU A 656 -9.30 -12.84 -18.44
N GLN A 657 -8.95 -13.71 -19.39
CA GLN A 657 -9.31 -13.58 -20.80
C GLN A 657 -10.06 -14.86 -21.26
N ASP A 658 -11.20 -14.70 -21.87
CA ASP A 658 -12.06 -15.81 -22.37
C ASP A 658 -12.31 -16.92 -21.32
N GLY A 659 -12.41 -16.55 -20.02
CA GLY A 659 -12.61 -17.50 -18.95
C GLY A 659 -11.37 -18.28 -18.55
N VAL A 660 -10.17 -17.87 -18.99
CA VAL A 660 -8.88 -18.45 -18.62
C VAL A 660 -8.07 -17.41 -17.84
N TRP A 661 -7.54 -17.75 -16.67
CA TRP A 661 -6.58 -16.94 -15.94
C TRP A 661 -5.20 -17.10 -16.58
N ILE A 662 -4.65 -16.04 -17.14
CA ILE A 662 -3.38 -16.04 -17.86
C ILE A 662 -2.36 -15.19 -17.11
N GLU A 663 -1.24 -15.77 -16.74
CA GLU A 663 -0.12 -15.04 -16.13
C GLU A 663 0.41 -13.97 -17.08
N THR A 664 0.59 -12.74 -16.60
CA THR A 664 0.97 -11.57 -17.42
C THR A 664 2.37 -11.68 -18.03
N THR A 665 3.20 -12.61 -17.56
CA THR A 665 4.51 -12.94 -18.14
C THR A 665 4.43 -13.94 -19.29
N PHE A 666 3.25 -14.54 -19.52
CA PHE A 666 3.01 -15.41 -20.68
C PHE A 666 2.86 -14.59 -21.96
N ASN A 667 3.68 -14.88 -22.96
CA ASN A 667 3.57 -14.27 -24.28
C ASN A 667 3.11 -15.33 -25.29
N PRO A 668 1.86 -15.27 -25.76
CA PRO A 668 1.30 -16.28 -26.68
C PRO A 668 1.99 -16.33 -28.04
N SER A 669 2.71 -15.27 -28.44
CA SER A 669 3.46 -15.23 -29.71
C SER A 669 4.78 -16.00 -29.66
N THR A 670 5.35 -16.20 -28.46
CA THR A 670 6.69 -16.79 -28.26
C THR A 670 6.70 -18.05 -27.42
N MET A 671 5.64 -18.32 -26.65
CA MET A 671 5.54 -19.43 -25.72
C MET A 671 4.46 -20.43 -26.16
N THR A 672 4.70 -21.70 -25.89
CA THR A 672 3.71 -22.78 -26.05
C THR A 672 3.42 -23.40 -24.69
N THR A 673 2.19 -23.84 -24.47
CA THR A 673 1.74 -24.42 -23.19
C THR A 673 1.86 -25.95 -23.20
N ILE A 674 2.20 -26.52 -22.04
CA ILE A 674 1.98 -27.94 -21.73
C ILE A 674 0.64 -28.05 -21.03
N LYS A 675 -0.33 -28.72 -21.67
CA LYS A 675 -1.68 -28.88 -21.14
C LYS A 675 -1.73 -29.98 -20.09
N VAL A 676 -2.45 -29.74 -19.00
CA VAL A 676 -2.69 -30.68 -17.93
C VAL A 676 -4.18 -30.69 -17.55
N GLN A 677 -4.74 -31.88 -17.39
CA GLN A 677 -6.15 -32.01 -16.99
C GLN A 677 -6.31 -31.62 -15.53
N PHE A 678 -7.24 -30.70 -15.22
CA PHE A 678 -7.59 -30.31 -13.87
C PHE A 678 -7.98 -31.50 -13.00
N ALA A 679 -7.40 -31.56 -11.80
CA ALA A 679 -7.61 -32.62 -10.80
C ALA A 679 -7.29 -34.05 -11.28
N GLY A 680 -6.60 -34.23 -12.42
CA GLY A 680 -6.09 -35.50 -12.91
C GLY A 680 -4.81 -35.95 -12.15
N ASP A 681 -4.33 -37.18 -12.41
CA ASP A 681 -3.14 -37.69 -11.73
C ASP A 681 -1.87 -36.91 -12.09
N ASP A 682 -1.71 -36.50 -13.37
CA ASP A 682 -0.57 -35.69 -13.80
C ASP A 682 -0.61 -34.25 -13.23
N TYR A 683 -1.80 -33.72 -12.93
CA TYR A 683 -1.96 -32.44 -12.24
C TYR A 683 -1.33 -32.45 -10.84
N PHE A 684 -1.67 -33.42 -10.01
CA PHE A 684 -1.09 -33.52 -8.66
C PHE A 684 0.39 -33.87 -8.70
N LYS A 685 0.79 -34.71 -9.64
CA LYS A 685 2.20 -35.04 -9.84
C LYS A 685 3.01 -33.83 -10.30
N LEU A 686 2.44 -32.96 -11.14
CA LEU A 686 3.06 -31.68 -11.51
C LEU A 686 3.23 -30.77 -10.30
N LEU A 687 2.23 -30.64 -9.45
CA LEU A 687 2.32 -29.87 -8.21
C LEU A 687 3.33 -30.43 -7.21
N ASP A 688 3.59 -31.76 -7.23
CA ASP A 688 4.66 -32.37 -6.44
C ASP A 688 6.06 -31.97 -6.94
N LEU A 689 6.21 -31.82 -8.25
CA LEU A 689 7.49 -31.46 -8.89
C LEU A 689 7.70 -29.95 -9.00
N ARG A 690 6.62 -29.19 -9.00
CA ARG A 690 6.59 -27.71 -9.16
C ARG A 690 5.62 -27.12 -8.13
N PRO A 691 6.01 -27.07 -6.85
CA PRO A 691 5.15 -26.52 -5.79
C PRO A 691 4.77 -25.05 -6.03
N ASP A 692 5.62 -24.29 -6.73
CA ASP A 692 5.41 -22.89 -7.11
C ASP A 692 4.20 -22.66 -8.04
N LEU A 693 3.62 -23.72 -8.61
CA LEU A 693 2.39 -23.66 -9.41
C LEU A 693 1.13 -23.79 -8.55
N ALA A 694 1.22 -24.21 -7.29
CA ALA A 694 0.05 -24.52 -6.48
C ALA A 694 -0.84 -23.27 -6.27
N ASP A 695 -0.22 -22.15 -5.91
CA ASP A 695 -0.93 -20.89 -5.71
C ASP A 695 -1.57 -20.39 -7.02
N ALA A 696 -0.86 -20.47 -8.13
CA ALA A 696 -1.40 -20.10 -9.44
C ALA A 696 -2.58 -21.00 -9.85
N PHE A 697 -2.46 -22.31 -9.65
CA PHE A 697 -3.50 -23.29 -10.00
C PHE A 697 -4.72 -23.23 -9.06
N SER A 698 -4.58 -22.58 -7.88
CA SER A 698 -5.72 -22.29 -7.00
C SER A 698 -6.74 -21.32 -7.62
N LEU A 699 -6.38 -20.60 -8.70
CA LEU A 699 -7.25 -19.65 -9.39
C LEU A 699 -8.44 -20.32 -10.09
N GLY A 700 -8.33 -21.59 -10.51
CA GLY A 700 -9.43 -22.28 -11.17
C GLY A 700 -9.02 -23.51 -11.97
N ASP A 701 -9.96 -24.02 -12.74
CA ASP A 701 -9.78 -25.17 -13.65
C ASP A 701 -9.29 -24.76 -15.05
N ARG A 702 -9.10 -23.44 -15.29
CA ARG A 702 -8.58 -22.86 -16.53
C ARG A 702 -7.55 -21.79 -16.21
N VAL A 703 -6.28 -22.18 -16.19
CA VAL A 703 -5.17 -21.30 -15.79
C VAL A 703 -3.97 -21.55 -16.69
N ILE A 704 -3.28 -20.49 -17.11
CA ILE A 704 -1.96 -20.55 -17.71
C ILE A 704 -0.96 -19.90 -16.75
N ALA A 705 0.03 -20.68 -16.30
CA ALA A 705 1.08 -20.22 -15.39
C ALA A 705 2.46 -20.72 -15.83
N ILE A 706 3.50 -19.95 -15.49
CA ILE A 706 4.88 -20.25 -15.87
C ILE A 706 5.67 -20.76 -14.66
N SER A 707 6.38 -21.88 -14.84
CA SER A 707 7.35 -22.38 -13.84
C SER A 707 8.65 -22.72 -14.56
N ASN A 708 9.77 -22.17 -14.08
CA ASN A 708 11.10 -22.36 -14.66
C ASN A 708 11.15 -22.15 -16.19
N GLY A 709 10.46 -21.09 -16.68
CA GLY A 709 10.41 -20.75 -18.11
C GLY A 709 9.51 -21.63 -18.99
N THR A 710 8.79 -22.60 -18.37
CA THR A 710 7.82 -23.46 -19.07
C THR A 710 6.41 -23.03 -18.71
N ALA A 711 5.56 -22.81 -19.71
CA ALA A 711 4.16 -22.48 -19.50
C ALA A 711 3.30 -23.75 -19.40
N PHE A 712 2.50 -23.84 -18.33
CA PHE A 712 1.56 -24.92 -18.08
C PHE A 712 0.14 -24.39 -18.19
N GLU A 713 -0.74 -25.12 -18.86
CA GLU A 713 -2.15 -24.76 -19.07
C GLU A 713 -3.05 -25.80 -18.43
N VAL A 714 -3.74 -25.42 -17.35
CA VAL A 714 -4.77 -26.24 -16.72
C VAL A 714 -6.04 -26.15 -17.54
N THR A 715 -6.65 -27.28 -17.81
CA THR A 715 -7.91 -27.39 -18.59
C THR A 715 -8.81 -28.47 -18.00
N PRO A 716 -10.14 -28.31 -18.00
CA PRO A 716 -11.05 -29.35 -17.53
C PRO A 716 -11.14 -30.58 -18.47
N GLU A 717 -10.71 -30.43 -19.73
CA GLU A 717 -10.73 -31.48 -20.72
C GLU A 717 -9.63 -32.53 -20.50
N GLU A 718 -9.89 -33.80 -20.85
CA GLU A 718 -8.90 -34.89 -20.78
C GLU A 718 -7.69 -34.58 -21.65
N GLN A 719 -6.49 -34.75 -21.11
CA GLN A 719 -5.22 -34.48 -21.81
C GLN A 719 -4.36 -35.74 -21.89
N PRO A 720 -3.48 -35.84 -22.90
CA PRO A 720 -2.47 -36.89 -22.97
C PRO A 720 -1.56 -36.84 -21.73
N PRO A 721 -1.02 -38.00 -21.29
CA PRO A 721 -0.06 -38.03 -20.18
C PRO A 721 1.18 -37.14 -20.43
N ILE A 722 1.62 -36.43 -19.40
CA ILE A 722 2.81 -35.58 -19.44
C ILE A 722 4.07 -36.43 -19.33
N ASP A 723 5.03 -36.20 -20.21
CA ASP A 723 6.37 -36.78 -20.07
C ASP A 723 7.22 -35.93 -19.09
N PHE A 724 7.16 -36.29 -17.82
CA PHE A 724 7.90 -35.59 -16.75
C PHE A 724 9.41 -35.71 -16.87
N THR A 725 9.95 -36.65 -17.70
CA THR A 725 11.38 -36.76 -17.89
C THR A 725 12.00 -35.61 -18.67
N THR A 726 11.17 -34.89 -19.43
CA THR A 726 11.58 -33.75 -20.26
C THR A 726 11.50 -32.40 -19.50
N LEU A 727 10.86 -32.36 -18.33
CA LEU A 727 10.61 -31.13 -17.60
C LEU A 727 11.82 -30.63 -16.77
N GLY A 728 12.95 -31.32 -16.79
CA GLY A 728 14.15 -30.96 -16.01
C GLY A 728 13.90 -30.91 -14.49
N ALA A 729 14.86 -31.32 -13.69
CA ALA A 729 14.78 -31.25 -12.23
C ALA A 729 14.93 -29.82 -11.73
#